data_d487e76063b67c89f4e3830892d3d4db
#
_entry.id   d487e76063b67c89f4e3830892d3d4db
#
_cell.length_a   1.000
_cell.length_b   1.000
_cell.length_c   1.000
_cell.angle_alpha   90.00
_cell.angle_beta   90.00
_cell.angle_gamma   90.00
#
_symmetry.space_group_name_H-M   'P 1'
#
loop_
_entity.id
_entity.type
_entity.pdbx_description
1 polymer ?
#
loop_
_entity_poly.entity_id
_entity_poly.type
_entity_poly.pdbx_seq_one_letter_code
_entity_poly.pdbx_strand_id
1 'polypeptide(L)'
;MDLAYVCEWEKRPKSNHCPSIPLVCAWSCRNLIAFTTDLKNEEEKDLTHMIHILDTEHPWDVYSINSGHIEIITCLEWDQSGSRLLSADADGHIQCWSMTDHLANSWENTVGSMVEGDPIVALSWLHNGVKLALHVEKSGASNFGEKFSRVKFSPSLTLFGGKPMEGWIAVTISGLVTVSLLKPNGQVLTSTESLCRLRCRVALADIAFTGGGNIVVATSDGSSTSPVQFYKVCVSVVNEKCKIDTEILPSLFMRCTTDPARKDKYPAITHLKFLARDMSEQVLLCASNQNSSIVECWSLRKEGLPVNNIFQQISPVVGDKQPMILKWRILSATNDLDRVSAVALPKLPISLTNTDLKVANDTKFFPGLGLALAFHDGSVHIVHRLSLQTMAVFYGSSSQRPVDEQAIKRQRAAGPLVHFKAMQLSWTSLALVGIDNHGKLSMLRISPSMGHVLDMNMSLRHLLFLLEYCMVTGYDWWDILLHVQPNMVQNLVEKLHEEYMRQNAALQQVLSTRIVAMKASLCKLSSNTVARVCDYHAKLFLIAISCTLKSLLRPHFLNTPDKSPGDRLTEICSKITDIDIDKVMINLKTEEFVLEMTTLQSLQQLIQWVGDFVLYLLASLPNQVAMKLTRASQTIP
;
A
#
# COMPACT_ATOMS: atom_id res chain seq x y z
N MET A 1 -6.31 -19.97 -5.24
CA MET A 1 -6.82 -18.73 -4.60
C MET A 1 -8.15 -19.08 -3.97
N ASP A 2 -8.35 -18.69 -2.71
CA ASP A 2 -9.53 -19.02 -1.94
C ASP A 2 -10.22 -17.78 -1.43
N LEU A 3 -11.56 -17.80 -1.33
CA LEU A 3 -12.32 -16.73 -0.71
C LEU A 3 -12.02 -16.73 0.79
N ALA A 4 -11.43 -15.67 1.32
CA ALA A 4 -11.09 -15.55 2.74
C ALA A 4 -12.23 -14.89 3.53
N TYR A 5 -12.89 -13.90 2.95
CA TYR A 5 -13.92 -13.12 3.62
C TYR A 5 -14.84 -12.39 2.65
N VAL A 6 -16.12 -12.29 3.01
CA VAL A 6 -17.12 -11.48 2.32
C VAL A 6 -17.75 -10.54 3.32
N CYS A 7 -17.61 -9.24 3.10
CA CYS A 7 -18.30 -8.22 3.89
C CYS A 7 -19.63 -7.85 3.21
N GLU A 8 -20.72 -8.26 3.82
CA GLU A 8 -22.05 -7.77 3.47
C GLU A 8 -22.39 -6.61 4.37
N TRP A 9 -22.38 -5.42 3.80
CA TRP A 9 -22.65 -4.19 4.53
C TRP A 9 -24.12 -4.10 4.91
N GLU A 10 -24.46 -4.08 6.20
CA GLU A 10 -25.84 -4.08 6.68
C GLU A 10 -26.62 -2.80 6.32
N LYS A 11 -25.94 -1.67 6.21
CA LYS A 11 -26.53 -0.37 5.84
C LYS A 11 -26.78 -0.22 4.34
N ARG A 12 -26.49 -1.24 3.57
CA ARG A 12 -26.70 -1.23 2.14
C ARG A 12 -28.17 -1.34 1.80
N PRO A 13 -28.67 -0.57 0.81
CA PRO A 13 -29.98 -0.83 0.26
C PRO A 13 -30.05 -2.29 -0.22
N LYS A 14 -31.00 -3.06 0.26
CA LYS A 14 -31.23 -4.47 -0.15
C LYS A 14 -31.77 -4.57 -1.59
N SER A 15 -31.37 -3.68 -2.47
CA SER A 15 -31.78 -3.67 -3.86
C SER A 15 -30.74 -4.39 -4.71
N ASN A 16 -31.20 -5.18 -5.67
CA ASN A 16 -30.35 -5.76 -6.73
C ASN A 16 -29.81 -4.69 -7.71
N HIS A 17 -29.76 -3.44 -7.26
CA HIS A 17 -29.35 -2.30 -8.05
C HIS A 17 -27.84 -2.25 -8.15
N CYS A 18 -27.30 -2.24 -9.37
CA CYS A 18 -25.89 -1.99 -9.60
C CYS A 18 -25.60 -0.51 -9.36
N PRO A 19 -24.58 -0.14 -8.56
CA PRO A 19 -24.17 1.24 -8.42
C PRO A 19 -23.90 1.87 -9.78
N SER A 20 -24.51 3.02 -10.05
CA SER A 20 -24.27 3.79 -11.27
C SER A 20 -22.96 4.57 -11.24
N ILE A 21 -22.38 4.75 -10.06
CA ILE A 21 -21.15 5.50 -9.82
C ILE A 21 -19.93 4.60 -9.82
N PRO A 22 -18.74 5.10 -10.21
CA PRO A 22 -17.49 4.41 -10.03
C PRO A 22 -17.23 4.11 -8.55
N LEU A 23 -16.82 2.89 -8.26
CA LEU A 23 -16.41 2.48 -6.92
C LEU A 23 -14.89 2.43 -6.86
N VAL A 24 -14.33 2.92 -5.76
CA VAL A 24 -12.89 2.92 -5.51
C VAL A 24 -12.57 2.28 -4.18
N CYS A 25 -11.43 1.60 -4.11
CA CYS A 25 -10.89 1.05 -2.88
C CYS A 25 -9.38 1.24 -2.81
N ALA A 26 -8.87 1.35 -1.58
CA ALA A 26 -7.46 1.46 -1.31
C ALA A 26 -7.09 0.63 -0.08
N TRP A 27 -5.95 -0.07 -0.13
CA TRP A 27 -5.44 -0.91 0.97
C TRP A 27 -4.18 -0.27 1.57
N SER A 28 -4.20 0.02 2.87
CA SER A 28 -3.07 0.63 3.58
C SER A 28 -2.00 -0.39 3.95
N CYS A 29 -0.80 0.09 4.30
CA CYS A 29 0.26 -0.74 4.86
C CYS A 29 -0.02 -1.23 6.30
N ARG A 30 -1.09 -0.75 6.93
CA ARG A 30 -1.61 -1.19 8.24
C ARG A 30 -2.81 -2.11 8.11
N ASN A 31 -3.06 -2.65 6.92
CA ASN A 31 -4.20 -3.51 6.64
C ASN A 31 -5.57 -2.87 6.92
N LEU A 32 -5.66 -1.53 6.81
CA LEU A 32 -6.91 -0.80 6.74
C LEU A 32 -7.36 -0.70 5.28
N ILE A 33 -8.62 -0.98 5.02
CA ILE A 33 -9.21 -0.90 3.69
C ILE A 33 -10.19 0.26 3.65
N ALA A 34 -9.88 1.29 2.84
CA ALA A 34 -10.82 2.37 2.55
C ALA A 34 -11.57 2.05 1.26
N PHE A 35 -12.87 2.28 1.24
CA PHE A 35 -13.69 2.05 0.06
C PHE A 35 -14.90 2.98 0.01
N THR A 36 -15.45 3.15 -1.19
CA THR A 36 -16.65 3.93 -1.42
C THR A 36 -17.84 3.01 -1.75
N THR A 37 -19.03 3.52 -1.52
CA THR A 37 -20.29 2.90 -1.91
C THR A 37 -21.17 3.92 -2.62
N ASP A 38 -22.33 3.52 -3.09
CA ASP A 38 -23.36 4.41 -3.63
C ASP A 38 -24.20 5.12 -2.54
N LEU A 39 -23.87 4.88 -1.26
CA LEU A 39 -24.56 5.53 -0.16
C LEU A 39 -24.12 6.98 -0.01
N LYS A 40 -25.10 7.83 0.21
CA LYS A 40 -24.92 9.24 0.56
C LYS A 40 -25.42 9.50 1.98
N ASN A 41 -24.87 10.51 2.63
CA ASN A 41 -25.35 10.94 3.93
C ASN A 41 -26.65 11.73 3.74
N GLU A 42 -27.77 11.22 4.25
CA GLU A 42 -29.09 11.84 4.18
C GLU A 42 -29.39 12.79 5.35
N GLU A 43 -28.51 12.80 6.38
CA GLU A 43 -28.72 13.63 7.59
C GLU A 43 -28.36 15.10 7.37
N GLU A 44 -27.59 15.41 6.34
CA GLU A 44 -27.19 16.77 5.97
C GLU A 44 -28.05 17.34 4.83
N LYS A 45 -28.12 18.67 4.76
CA LYS A 45 -28.85 19.38 3.68
C LYS A 45 -28.30 19.03 2.30
N ASP A 46 -26.98 18.77 2.23
CA ASP A 46 -26.28 18.39 1.01
C ASP A 46 -25.95 16.90 1.06
N LEU A 47 -26.41 16.16 0.04
CA LEU A 47 -26.14 14.73 -0.09
C LEU A 47 -24.66 14.49 -0.40
N THR A 48 -23.87 14.14 0.61
CA THR A 48 -22.43 13.89 0.51
C THR A 48 -22.11 12.40 0.40
N HIS A 49 -21.04 12.07 -0.33
CA HIS A 49 -20.55 10.70 -0.47
C HIS A 49 -19.84 10.22 0.79
N MET A 50 -20.04 8.96 1.13
CA MET A 50 -19.42 8.34 2.31
C MET A 50 -18.12 7.60 1.93
N ILE A 51 -17.15 7.64 2.83
CA ILE A 51 -15.96 6.79 2.79
C ILE A 51 -16.04 5.82 3.96
N HIS A 52 -15.85 4.54 3.68
CA HIS A 52 -15.87 3.50 4.69
C HIS A 52 -14.47 2.98 4.92
N ILE A 53 -14.08 2.81 6.18
CA ILE A 53 -12.78 2.24 6.57
C ILE A 53 -13.01 0.98 7.38
N LEU A 54 -12.47 -0.11 6.88
CA LEU A 54 -12.53 -1.43 7.48
C LEU A 54 -11.15 -1.82 8.00
N ASP A 55 -11.09 -2.27 9.26
CA ASP A 55 -9.93 -2.94 9.82
C ASP A 55 -10.02 -4.44 9.52
N THR A 56 -8.99 -5.01 8.90
CA THR A 56 -8.96 -6.43 8.54
C THR A 56 -8.91 -7.36 9.76
N GLU A 57 -8.41 -6.90 10.91
CA GLU A 57 -8.45 -7.66 12.16
C GLU A 57 -9.85 -7.66 12.80
N HIS A 58 -10.64 -6.61 12.55
CA HIS A 58 -11.97 -6.40 13.10
C HIS A 58 -12.99 -6.09 11.99
N PRO A 59 -13.21 -7.00 11.03
CA PRO A 59 -13.96 -6.70 9.82
C PRO A 59 -15.46 -6.43 10.04
N TRP A 60 -15.97 -6.69 11.24
CA TRP A 60 -17.34 -6.36 11.66
C TRP A 60 -17.51 -4.91 12.12
N ASP A 61 -16.40 -4.21 12.39
CA ASP A 61 -16.38 -2.81 12.84
C ASP A 61 -15.89 -1.92 11.71
N VAL A 62 -16.82 -1.39 10.93
CA VAL A 62 -16.54 -0.51 9.80
C VAL A 62 -16.89 0.92 10.17
N TYR A 63 -15.91 1.79 10.11
CA TYR A 63 -16.09 3.21 10.34
C TYR A 63 -16.51 3.92 9.06
N SER A 64 -17.55 4.77 9.16
CA SER A 64 -18.05 5.54 8.02
C SER A 64 -17.76 7.03 8.22
N ILE A 65 -16.99 7.58 7.31
CA ILE A 65 -16.65 9.01 7.30
C ILE A 65 -17.66 9.74 6.41
N ASN A 66 -18.28 10.78 6.95
CA ASN A 66 -18.92 11.77 6.12
C ASN A 66 -17.84 12.61 5.42
N SER A 67 -17.64 12.37 4.13
CA SER A 67 -16.51 12.96 3.41
C SER A 67 -16.70 14.43 3.05
N GLY A 68 -17.91 14.96 3.11
CA GLY A 68 -18.21 16.30 2.61
C GLY A 68 -18.06 16.45 1.09
N HIS A 69 -17.71 15.38 0.36
CA HIS A 69 -17.69 15.40 -1.10
C HIS A 69 -19.11 15.34 -1.66
N ILE A 70 -19.51 16.38 -2.37
CA ILE A 70 -20.83 16.45 -3.05
C ILE A 70 -20.79 15.64 -4.34
N GLU A 71 -19.66 15.70 -5.05
CA GLU A 71 -19.42 14.98 -6.29
C GLU A 71 -18.76 13.61 -6.04
N ILE A 72 -18.81 12.76 -7.04
CA ILE A 72 -18.32 11.37 -7.00
C ILE A 72 -16.85 11.31 -6.62
N ILE A 73 -16.50 10.48 -5.63
CA ILE A 73 -15.12 10.23 -5.25
C ILE A 73 -14.45 9.40 -6.34
N THR A 74 -13.39 9.94 -6.92
CA THR A 74 -12.65 9.35 -8.03
C THR A 74 -11.37 8.63 -7.60
N CYS A 75 -10.75 9.07 -6.50
CA CYS A 75 -9.48 8.53 -6.01
C CYS A 75 -9.48 8.39 -4.49
N LEU A 76 -8.88 7.30 -4.00
CA LEU A 76 -8.50 7.08 -2.61
C LEU A 76 -7.04 6.64 -2.56
N GLU A 77 -6.24 7.25 -1.70
CA GLU A 77 -4.82 6.92 -1.60
C GLU A 77 -4.32 7.03 -0.15
N TRP A 78 -3.81 5.91 0.38
CA TRP A 78 -3.18 5.88 1.68
C TRP A 78 -1.77 6.45 1.65
N ASP A 79 -1.38 7.13 2.71
CA ASP A 79 0.01 7.50 2.93
C ASP A 79 0.86 6.25 3.25
N GLN A 80 2.16 6.43 3.22
CA GLN A 80 3.09 5.33 3.43
C GLN A 80 3.11 4.82 4.89
N SER A 81 2.65 5.62 5.85
CA SER A 81 2.50 5.21 7.24
C SER A 81 1.18 4.46 7.48
N GLY A 82 0.23 4.52 6.54
CA GLY A 82 -1.12 3.95 6.68
C GLY A 82 -2.00 4.65 7.70
N SER A 83 -1.64 5.88 8.12
CA SER A 83 -2.38 6.66 9.13
C SER A 83 -3.12 7.84 8.54
N ARG A 84 -2.87 8.18 7.28
CA ARG A 84 -3.55 9.27 6.57
C ARG A 84 -4.09 8.77 5.23
N LEU A 85 -5.28 9.22 4.91
CA LEU A 85 -5.97 8.89 3.67
C LEU A 85 -6.24 10.17 2.89
N LEU A 86 -5.96 10.17 1.60
CA LEU A 86 -6.41 11.18 0.67
C LEU A 86 -7.67 10.68 -0.04
N SER A 87 -8.66 11.55 -0.18
CA SER A 87 -9.80 11.38 -1.06
C SER A 87 -9.87 12.52 -2.05
N ALA A 88 -10.24 12.23 -3.30
CA ALA A 88 -10.44 13.24 -4.32
C ALA A 88 -11.72 12.95 -5.11
N ASP A 89 -12.37 14.00 -5.61
CA ASP A 89 -13.66 13.92 -6.29
C ASP A 89 -13.66 14.45 -7.73
N ALA A 90 -14.84 14.40 -8.34
CA ALA A 90 -15.06 14.84 -9.71
C ALA A 90 -15.21 16.37 -9.85
N ASP A 91 -15.19 17.13 -8.76
CA ASP A 91 -15.15 18.60 -8.76
C ASP A 91 -13.78 19.16 -8.42
N GLY A 92 -12.79 18.29 -8.20
CA GLY A 92 -11.41 18.67 -7.95
C GLY A 92 -11.07 18.91 -6.48
N HIS A 93 -11.95 18.58 -5.54
CA HIS A 93 -11.66 18.66 -4.13
C HIS A 93 -10.78 17.48 -3.71
N ILE A 94 -9.72 17.79 -2.97
CA ILE A 94 -8.83 16.81 -2.38
C ILE A 94 -8.82 17.04 -0.87
N GLN A 95 -9.12 16.01 -0.10
CA GLN A 95 -9.17 16.06 1.36
C GLN A 95 -8.23 15.04 1.97
N CYS A 96 -7.60 15.43 3.08
CA CYS A 96 -6.69 14.59 3.85
C CYS A 96 -7.32 14.24 5.19
N TRP A 97 -7.49 12.96 5.43
CA TRP A 97 -8.05 12.38 6.63
C TRP A 97 -6.94 11.81 7.49
N SER A 98 -6.93 12.14 8.77
CA SER A 98 -5.99 11.59 9.75
C SER A 98 -6.74 10.86 10.85
N MET A 99 -6.17 9.74 11.28
CA MET A 99 -6.67 9.00 12.42
C MET A 99 -6.37 9.77 13.70
N THR A 100 -7.40 10.16 14.42
CA THR A 100 -7.29 10.92 15.69
C THR A 100 -7.32 10.02 16.90
N ASP A 101 -8.05 8.92 16.84
CA ASP A 101 -8.12 7.93 17.89
C ASP A 101 -8.00 6.52 17.31
N HIS A 102 -6.93 5.82 17.70
CA HIS A 102 -6.69 4.45 17.26
C HIS A 102 -7.62 3.42 17.90
N LEU A 103 -8.17 3.72 19.08
CA LEU A 103 -9.10 2.81 19.78
C LEU A 103 -10.51 2.92 19.21
N ALA A 104 -10.94 4.15 18.94
CA ALA A 104 -12.26 4.42 18.40
C ALA A 104 -12.29 4.38 16.86
N ASN A 105 -11.16 4.13 16.20
CA ASN A 105 -11.03 4.18 14.72
C ASN A 105 -11.64 5.48 14.13
N SER A 106 -11.45 6.61 14.86
CA SER A 106 -12.04 7.89 14.44
C SER A 106 -11.10 8.67 13.53
N TRP A 107 -11.69 9.37 12.55
CA TRP A 107 -10.99 10.06 11.48
C TRP A 107 -11.48 11.49 11.36
N GLU A 108 -10.56 12.42 11.19
CA GLU A 108 -10.86 13.84 11.02
C GLU A 108 -10.21 14.38 9.75
N ASN A 109 -10.90 15.34 9.11
CA ASN A 109 -10.33 16.11 8.02
C ASN A 109 -9.32 17.10 8.59
N THR A 110 -8.09 17.01 8.15
CA THR A 110 -7.00 17.86 8.66
C THR A 110 -6.69 19.02 7.74
N VAL A 111 -6.60 18.76 6.46
CA VAL A 111 -6.27 19.75 5.42
C VAL A 111 -6.81 19.31 4.07
N GLY A 112 -6.98 20.24 3.16
CA GLY A 112 -7.41 19.97 1.80
C GLY A 112 -6.80 20.91 0.78
N SER A 113 -6.99 20.59 -0.49
CA SER A 113 -6.70 21.46 -1.63
C SER A 113 -7.80 21.27 -2.67
N MET A 114 -7.90 22.22 -3.60
CA MET A 114 -8.95 22.22 -4.61
C MET A 114 -8.37 22.63 -5.95
N VAL A 115 -8.83 21.98 -7.01
CA VAL A 115 -8.65 22.37 -8.40
C VAL A 115 -10.04 22.57 -8.99
N GLU A 116 -10.54 23.76 -8.88
CA GLU A 116 -11.95 24.12 -9.08
C GLU A 116 -12.53 23.61 -10.40
N GLY A 117 -13.61 22.81 -10.30
CA GLY A 117 -14.39 22.32 -11.44
C GLY A 117 -13.64 21.32 -12.35
N ASP A 118 -12.52 20.76 -11.92
CA ASP A 118 -11.71 19.87 -12.77
C ASP A 118 -11.50 18.48 -12.12
N PRO A 119 -12.20 17.45 -12.61
CA PRO A 119 -12.16 16.10 -12.03
C PRO A 119 -10.75 15.54 -11.88
N ILE A 120 -10.44 14.98 -10.71
CA ILE A 120 -9.18 14.32 -10.43
C ILE A 120 -9.20 12.90 -11.02
N VAL A 121 -8.23 12.55 -11.86
CA VAL A 121 -8.09 11.23 -12.49
C VAL A 121 -6.95 10.40 -11.91
N ALA A 122 -5.96 11.03 -11.28
CA ALA A 122 -4.90 10.34 -10.56
C ALA A 122 -4.44 11.16 -9.36
N LEU A 123 -4.12 10.46 -8.28
CA LEU A 123 -3.70 11.03 -7.01
C LEU A 123 -2.56 10.21 -6.43
N SER A 124 -1.56 10.85 -5.86
CA SER A 124 -0.46 10.15 -5.18
C SER A 124 0.14 10.98 -4.07
N TRP A 125 0.49 10.33 -2.97
CA TRP A 125 1.31 10.94 -1.92
C TRP A 125 2.74 11.18 -2.37
N LEU A 126 3.29 12.31 -1.94
CA LEU A 126 4.69 12.67 -2.05
C LEU A 126 5.33 12.52 -0.67
N HIS A 127 6.21 11.53 -0.51
CA HIS A 127 6.83 11.23 0.79
C HIS A 127 8.34 11.38 0.73
N ASN A 128 8.91 11.76 1.87
CA ASN A 128 10.36 11.72 2.10
C ASN A 128 10.91 10.33 2.36
N GLY A 129 10.05 9.36 2.49
CA GLY A 129 10.42 8.00 2.74
C GLY A 129 10.66 7.63 4.19
N VAL A 130 10.67 6.32 4.42
CA VAL A 130 11.10 5.77 5.71
C VAL A 130 12.60 5.95 5.83
N LYS A 131 13.05 6.78 6.76
CA LYS A 131 14.47 7.01 7.06
C LYS A 131 15.03 5.89 7.93
N LEU A 132 14.97 4.64 7.49
CA LEU A 132 15.70 3.57 8.13
C LEU A 132 17.07 3.46 7.45
N ALA A 133 18.11 3.92 8.10
CA ALA A 133 19.47 3.73 7.64
C ALA A 133 19.89 2.30 7.92
N LEU A 134 19.86 1.44 6.92
CA LEU A 134 20.45 0.12 6.99
C LEU A 134 21.93 0.23 6.62
N HIS A 135 22.80 0.08 7.62
CA HIS A 135 24.23 0.03 7.39
C HIS A 135 24.64 -1.36 6.89
N VAL A 136 25.34 -1.37 5.76
CA VAL A 136 25.98 -2.60 5.25
C VAL A 136 27.28 -2.80 6.00
N GLU A 137 27.29 -3.75 6.94
CA GLU A 137 28.53 -4.17 7.59
C GLU A 137 29.22 -5.23 6.73
N LYS A 138 30.52 -5.03 6.45
CA LYS A 138 31.32 -5.95 5.62
C LYS A 138 31.68 -7.27 6.31
N SER A 139 31.16 -7.53 7.48
CA SER A 139 31.41 -8.77 8.22
C SER A 139 30.40 -9.83 7.83
N GLY A 140 30.75 -10.76 7.00
CA GLY A 140 30.23 -12.07 6.59
C GLY A 140 28.98 -12.71 7.21
N ALA A 141 28.21 -12.00 8.02
CA ALA A 141 26.93 -12.40 8.54
C ALA A 141 25.83 -11.70 7.74
N SER A 142 24.85 -12.46 7.24
CA SER A 142 23.67 -11.96 6.54
C SER A 142 22.92 -10.97 7.44
N ASN A 143 23.13 -9.67 7.25
CA ASN A 143 22.40 -8.64 7.95
C ASN A 143 21.30 -8.04 7.05
N PHE A 144 20.32 -7.36 7.65
CA PHE A 144 19.23 -6.75 6.89
C PHE A 144 19.72 -5.67 5.92
N GLY A 145 20.86 -5.03 6.20
CA GLY A 145 21.49 -4.07 5.30
C GLY A 145 21.93 -4.71 3.99
N GLU A 146 22.51 -5.90 4.01
CA GLU A 146 22.87 -6.66 2.80
C GLU A 146 21.63 -7.22 2.11
N LYS A 147 20.73 -7.87 2.88
CA LYS A 147 19.54 -8.53 2.37
C LYS A 147 18.61 -7.56 1.65
N PHE A 148 18.45 -6.34 2.17
CA PHE A 148 17.58 -5.31 1.62
C PHE A 148 18.34 -4.16 0.96
N SER A 149 19.63 -4.29 0.67
CA SER A 149 20.49 -3.22 0.09
C SER A 149 19.97 -2.68 -1.25
N ARG A 150 19.29 -3.52 -2.02
CA ARG A 150 18.70 -3.17 -3.32
C ARG A 150 17.29 -2.61 -3.22
N VAL A 151 16.70 -2.64 -2.02
CA VAL A 151 15.32 -2.18 -1.79
C VAL A 151 15.35 -0.70 -1.47
N LYS A 152 14.74 0.10 -2.31
CA LYS A 152 14.43 1.48 -1.99
C LYS A 152 13.11 1.48 -1.22
N PHE A 153 13.16 1.77 0.06
CA PHE A 153 11.97 1.74 0.93
C PHE A 153 10.97 2.85 0.59
N SER A 154 11.42 3.90 -0.10
CA SER A 154 10.52 4.91 -0.67
C SER A 154 11.26 5.88 -1.58
N PRO A 155 10.56 6.54 -2.49
CA PRO A 155 11.13 7.63 -3.26
C PRO A 155 11.54 8.75 -2.31
N SER A 156 12.83 9.08 -2.27
CA SER A 156 13.34 10.23 -1.53
C SER A 156 13.04 11.49 -2.32
N LEU A 157 12.16 12.34 -1.81
CA LEU A 157 11.86 13.64 -2.38
C LEU A 157 12.77 14.73 -1.82
N THR A 158 14.06 14.45 -1.73
CA THR A 158 15.09 15.42 -1.27
C THR A 158 15.18 16.68 -2.13
N LEU A 159 14.46 16.72 -3.25
CA LEU A 159 14.56 17.79 -4.26
C LEU A 159 13.71 19.03 -3.96
N PHE A 160 12.89 19.03 -2.90
CA PHE A 160 12.09 20.21 -2.55
C PHE A 160 12.92 21.27 -1.80
N GLY A 161 13.78 21.98 -2.52
CA GLY A 161 14.60 23.04 -1.92
C GLY A 161 15.54 22.60 -0.79
N GLY A 162 15.95 21.33 -0.78
CA GLY A 162 16.84 20.75 0.23
C GLY A 162 16.18 20.45 1.58
N LYS A 163 14.90 20.79 1.77
CA LYS A 163 14.13 20.44 2.97
C LYS A 163 13.15 19.31 2.68
N PRO A 164 13.09 18.28 3.51
CA PRO A 164 12.09 17.25 3.37
C PRO A 164 10.70 17.82 3.64
N MET A 165 9.79 17.64 2.69
CA MET A 165 8.39 18.02 2.81
C MET A 165 7.50 16.86 2.38
N GLU A 166 6.35 16.74 3.02
CA GLU A 166 5.30 15.81 2.65
C GLU A 166 4.22 16.55 1.86
N GLY A 167 3.43 15.81 1.11
CA GLY A 167 2.33 16.38 0.35
C GLY A 167 1.74 15.38 -0.62
N TRP A 168 1.02 15.87 -1.60
CA TRP A 168 0.42 15.06 -2.66
C TRP A 168 0.52 15.73 -4.03
N ILE A 169 0.38 14.91 -5.05
CA ILE A 169 0.26 15.32 -6.43
C ILE A 169 -1.03 14.76 -7.01
N ALA A 170 -1.75 15.57 -7.74
CA ALA A 170 -2.97 15.20 -8.44
C ALA A 170 -2.88 15.56 -9.93
N VAL A 171 -3.54 14.77 -10.76
CA VAL A 171 -3.69 15.02 -12.21
C VAL A 171 -5.17 15.09 -12.52
N THR A 172 -5.57 16.13 -13.26
CA THR A 172 -6.96 16.39 -13.62
C THR A 172 -7.28 15.91 -15.03
N ILE A 173 -8.59 15.88 -15.34
CA ILE A 173 -9.08 15.48 -16.65
C ILE A 173 -8.70 16.49 -17.75
N SER A 174 -8.50 17.76 -17.42
CA SER A 174 -8.01 18.79 -18.36
C SER A 174 -6.50 18.75 -18.55
N GLY A 175 -5.78 17.92 -17.76
CA GLY A 175 -4.34 17.77 -17.81
C GLY A 175 -3.58 18.82 -16.98
N LEU A 176 -4.18 19.33 -15.94
CA LEU A 176 -3.46 20.08 -14.92
C LEU A 176 -2.79 19.12 -13.94
N VAL A 177 -1.59 19.49 -13.50
CA VAL A 177 -0.87 18.84 -12.41
C VAL A 177 -0.85 19.79 -11.23
N THR A 178 -1.43 19.38 -10.13
CA THR A 178 -1.44 20.14 -8.88
C THR A 178 -0.58 19.43 -7.85
N VAL A 179 0.34 20.17 -7.24
CA VAL A 179 1.18 19.71 -6.13
C VAL A 179 0.83 20.53 -4.90
N SER A 180 0.53 19.84 -3.82
CA SER A 180 0.25 20.43 -2.51
C SER A 180 1.23 19.91 -1.49
N LEU A 181 2.02 20.79 -0.90
CA LEU A 181 3.06 20.47 0.09
C LEU A 181 2.63 20.95 1.48
N LEU A 182 2.77 20.06 2.47
CA LEU A 182 2.42 20.32 3.86
C LEU A 182 3.58 21.04 4.56
N LYS A 183 3.32 22.21 5.10
CA LYS A 183 4.27 22.91 6.01
C LYS A 183 4.11 22.39 7.44
N PRO A 184 5.18 22.49 8.27
CA PRO A 184 5.11 22.09 9.69
C PRO A 184 4.06 22.84 10.51
N ASN A 185 3.65 24.03 10.07
CA ASN A 185 2.62 24.86 10.70
C ASN A 185 1.17 24.49 10.28
N GLY A 186 0.98 23.40 9.54
CA GLY A 186 -0.32 22.96 9.04
C GLY A 186 -0.83 23.69 7.78
N GLN A 187 -0.08 24.67 7.25
CA GLN A 187 -0.42 25.32 5.99
C GLN A 187 -0.06 24.45 4.79
N VAL A 188 -0.84 24.56 3.72
CA VAL A 188 -0.60 23.87 2.46
C VAL A 188 -0.06 24.85 1.43
N LEU A 189 1.07 24.50 0.81
CA LEU A 189 1.60 25.20 -0.37
C LEU A 189 1.10 24.49 -1.62
N THR A 190 0.19 25.08 -2.35
CA THR A 190 -0.33 24.52 -3.59
C THR A 190 0.23 25.27 -4.81
N SER A 191 0.58 24.49 -5.82
CA SER A 191 0.95 25.01 -7.16
C SER A 191 0.30 24.12 -8.20
N THR A 192 -0.20 24.74 -9.27
CA THR A 192 -0.82 24.05 -10.40
C THR A 192 -0.13 24.47 -11.68
N GLU A 193 0.17 23.49 -12.53
CA GLU A 193 0.81 23.70 -13.84
C GLU A 193 0.15 22.78 -14.88
N SER A 194 0.17 23.18 -16.14
CA SER A 194 -0.35 22.38 -17.24
C SER A 194 0.68 21.38 -17.73
N LEU A 195 0.24 20.14 -17.99
CA LEU A 195 0.98 19.16 -18.78
C LEU A 195 1.04 19.67 -20.21
N CYS A 196 2.21 20.09 -20.67
CA CYS A 196 2.40 20.75 -21.95
C CYS A 196 1.76 19.99 -23.13
N ARG A 197 1.05 20.71 -24.00
CA ARG A 197 0.54 20.24 -25.30
C ARG A 197 -0.50 19.11 -25.27
N LEU A 198 -1.35 19.05 -24.26
CA LEU A 198 -2.51 18.18 -24.31
C LEU A 198 -3.49 18.69 -25.37
N ARG A 199 -3.74 17.85 -26.38
CA ARG A 199 -4.75 18.15 -27.42
C ARG A 199 -6.13 17.59 -27.08
N CYS A 200 -6.18 16.63 -26.16
CA CYS A 200 -7.39 15.90 -25.77
C CYS A 200 -7.50 15.83 -24.25
N ARG A 201 -8.70 15.61 -23.75
CA ARG A 201 -8.94 15.38 -22.33
C ARG A 201 -8.24 14.10 -21.88
N VAL A 202 -7.70 14.10 -20.66
CA VAL A 202 -7.10 12.93 -20.03
C VAL A 202 -8.21 12.04 -19.49
N ALA A 203 -8.38 10.86 -20.06
CA ALA A 203 -9.33 9.87 -19.55
C ALA A 203 -8.72 8.98 -18.47
N LEU A 204 -7.41 8.69 -18.59
CA LEU A 204 -6.66 7.82 -17.67
C LEU A 204 -5.31 8.47 -17.36
N ALA A 205 -4.92 8.44 -16.10
CA ALA A 205 -3.59 8.83 -15.67
C ALA A 205 -3.08 7.87 -14.59
N ASP A 206 -1.76 7.79 -14.47
CA ASP A 206 -1.09 7.12 -13.35
C ASP A 206 0.23 7.83 -13.02
N ILE A 207 0.70 7.66 -11.78
CA ILE A 207 1.85 8.40 -11.26
C ILE A 207 2.86 7.40 -10.69
N ALA A 208 4.12 7.56 -11.08
CA ALA A 208 5.24 6.78 -10.56
C ALA A 208 6.46 7.67 -10.32
N PHE A 209 7.49 7.09 -9.72
CA PHE A 209 8.73 7.76 -9.39
C PHE A 209 9.91 7.10 -10.11
N THR A 210 10.88 7.90 -10.54
CA THR A 210 12.14 7.36 -11.04
C THR A 210 13.02 6.89 -9.87
N GLY A 211 14.02 6.09 -10.16
CA GLY A 211 15.03 5.71 -9.18
C GLY A 211 15.78 6.90 -8.54
N GLY A 212 15.73 8.08 -9.14
CA GLY A 212 16.27 9.33 -8.61
C GLY A 212 15.25 10.20 -7.85
N GLY A 213 14.01 9.72 -7.67
CA GLY A 213 12.95 10.44 -6.95
C GLY A 213 12.19 11.47 -7.78
N ASN A 214 12.42 11.59 -9.09
CA ASN A 214 11.59 12.42 -9.95
C ASN A 214 10.22 11.78 -10.16
N ILE A 215 9.22 12.62 -10.32
CA ILE A 215 7.83 12.18 -10.56
C ILE A 215 7.64 11.97 -12.06
N VAL A 216 7.00 10.90 -12.45
CA VAL A 216 6.59 10.63 -13.83
C VAL A 216 5.09 10.40 -13.87
N VAL A 217 4.42 11.15 -14.74
CA VAL A 217 2.99 11.04 -15.00
C VAL A 217 2.78 10.42 -16.37
N ALA A 218 1.98 9.37 -16.43
CA ALA A 218 1.50 8.78 -17.68
C ALA A 218 0.04 9.21 -17.90
N THR A 219 -0.31 9.57 -19.13
CA THR A 219 -1.67 9.99 -19.49
C THR A 219 -2.15 9.35 -20.79
N SER A 220 -3.44 9.10 -20.90
CA SER A 220 -4.12 8.63 -22.11
C SER A 220 -5.49 9.31 -22.24
N ASP A 221 -5.92 9.58 -23.46
CA ASP A 221 -7.27 10.03 -23.77
C ASP A 221 -8.31 8.89 -23.87
N GLY A 222 -7.87 7.65 -23.58
CA GLY A 222 -8.70 6.45 -23.70
C GLY A 222 -8.74 5.84 -25.10
N SER A 223 -8.20 6.52 -26.12
CA SER A 223 -8.14 5.99 -27.48
C SER A 223 -6.87 5.16 -27.72
N SER A 224 -7.01 3.97 -28.27
CA SER A 224 -5.86 3.17 -28.68
C SER A 224 -5.15 3.73 -29.93
N THR A 225 -5.76 4.68 -30.65
CA THR A 225 -5.16 5.35 -31.80
C THR A 225 -4.29 6.55 -31.42
N SER A 226 -4.45 7.05 -30.19
CA SER A 226 -3.64 8.13 -29.64
C SER A 226 -2.45 7.56 -28.88
N PRO A 227 -1.31 8.30 -28.85
CA PRO A 227 -0.17 7.88 -28.03
C PRO A 227 -0.48 8.05 -26.55
N VAL A 228 -0.01 7.10 -25.74
CA VAL A 228 0.15 7.30 -24.31
C VAL A 228 1.31 8.27 -24.10
N GLN A 229 1.05 9.38 -23.42
CA GLN A 229 2.01 10.45 -23.16
C GLN A 229 2.64 10.27 -21.80
N PHE A 230 3.91 10.63 -21.68
CA PHE A 230 4.64 10.59 -20.42
C PHE A 230 5.29 11.94 -20.14
N TYR A 231 5.21 12.37 -18.90
CA TYR A 231 5.74 13.65 -18.44
C TYR A 231 6.57 13.44 -17.19
N LYS A 232 7.75 14.07 -17.18
CA LYS A 232 8.53 14.20 -15.95
C LYS A 232 8.11 15.49 -15.27
N VAL A 233 7.74 15.40 -14.02
CA VAL A 233 7.33 16.52 -13.18
C VAL A 233 8.42 16.78 -12.16
N CYS A 234 9.02 17.97 -12.23
CA CYS A 234 10.03 18.44 -11.30
C CYS A 234 9.40 19.46 -10.36
N VAL A 235 9.46 19.20 -9.07
CA VAL A 235 8.90 20.09 -8.04
C VAL A 235 10.05 20.72 -7.26
N SER A 236 10.00 22.03 -7.09
CA SER A 236 10.99 22.78 -6.31
C SER A 236 10.30 23.82 -5.42
N VAL A 237 10.88 24.09 -4.27
CA VAL A 237 10.41 25.14 -3.36
C VAL A 237 11.47 26.24 -3.30
N VAL A 238 11.13 27.42 -3.82
CA VAL A 238 11.99 28.60 -3.83
C VAL A 238 11.25 29.76 -3.18
N ASN A 239 11.86 30.41 -2.20
CA ASN A 239 11.25 31.53 -1.46
C ASN A 239 9.83 31.24 -0.96
N GLU A 240 9.65 30.09 -0.34
CA GLU A 240 8.37 29.60 0.19
C GLU A 240 7.25 29.39 -0.86
N LYS A 241 7.56 29.44 -2.14
CA LYS A 241 6.63 29.14 -3.23
C LYS A 241 6.99 27.81 -3.87
N CYS A 242 5.98 26.98 -4.09
CA CYS A 242 6.11 25.76 -4.86
C CYS A 242 6.12 26.10 -6.35
N LYS A 243 7.09 25.55 -7.08
CA LYS A 243 7.21 25.67 -8.55
C LYS A 243 7.22 24.27 -9.15
N ILE A 244 6.45 24.10 -10.21
CA ILE A 244 6.37 22.87 -10.99
C ILE A 244 6.95 23.14 -12.37
N ASP A 245 7.87 22.31 -12.81
CA ASP A 245 8.40 22.30 -14.18
C ASP A 245 8.08 20.92 -14.80
N THR A 246 7.55 20.91 -16.03
CA THR A 246 7.17 19.70 -16.74
C THR A 246 8.05 19.47 -17.96
N GLU A 247 8.50 18.23 -18.16
CA GLU A 247 9.29 17.78 -19.30
C GLU A 247 8.60 16.62 -20.00
N ILE A 248 8.50 16.69 -21.33
CA ILE A 248 7.88 15.62 -22.13
C ILE A 248 8.88 14.47 -22.29
N LEU A 249 8.45 13.25 -21.97
CA LEU A 249 9.19 12.01 -22.19
C LEU A 249 8.71 11.29 -23.45
N PRO A 250 9.45 10.28 -23.95
CA PRO A 250 9.00 9.49 -25.10
C PRO A 250 7.63 8.87 -24.90
N SER A 251 6.75 9.06 -25.87
CA SER A 251 5.42 8.47 -25.92
C SER A 251 5.43 7.06 -26.49
N LEU A 252 4.36 6.29 -26.27
CA LEU A 252 4.16 4.97 -26.86
C LEU A 252 2.80 4.85 -27.53
N PHE A 253 2.72 4.03 -28.56
CA PHE A 253 1.48 3.57 -29.18
C PHE A 253 1.27 2.10 -28.88
N MET A 254 0.04 1.70 -28.56
CA MET A 254 -0.27 0.29 -28.40
C MET A 254 -0.05 -0.48 -29.71
N ARG A 255 0.49 -1.69 -29.58
CA ARG A 255 0.80 -2.54 -30.76
C ARG A 255 -0.47 -2.97 -31.50
N CYS A 256 -1.58 -3.13 -30.80
CA CYS A 256 -2.86 -3.51 -31.40
C CYS A 256 -3.37 -2.54 -32.49
N THR A 257 -2.85 -1.30 -32.53
CA THR A 257 -3.24 -0.29 -33.53
C THR A 257 -2.46 -0.41 -34.84
N THR A 258 -1.36 -1.16 -34.86
CA THR A 258 -0.49 -1.28 -36.03
C THR A 258 -0.87 -2.41 -36.98
N ASP A 259 -1.89 -3.23 -36.64
CA ASP A 259 -2.38 -4.30 -37.48
C ASP A 259 -3.47 -3.79 -38.45
N PRO A 260 -3.17 -3.64 -39.75
CA PRO A 260 -4.12 -3.12 -40.74
C PRO A 260 -5.31 -4.07 -41.00
N ALA A 261 -5.22 -5.34 -40.57
CA ALA A 261 -6.31 -6.31 -40.74
C ALA A 261 -7.45 -6.14 -39.73
N ARG A 262 -7.23 -5.40 -38.65
CA ARG A 262 -8.19 -5.19 -37.55
C ARG A 262 -8.94 -3.85 -37.63
N LYS A 263 -9.16 -3.29 -38.81
CA LYS A 263 -9.74 -1.95 -39.02
C LYS A 263 -11.14 -1.72 -38.43
N ASP A 264 -11.88 -2.75 -38.07
CA ASP A 264 -13.30 -2.58 -37.77
C ASP A 264 -13.69 -2.33 -36.31
N LYS A 265 -12.78 -2.46 -35.33
CA LYS A 265 -13.10 -2.17 -33.92
C LYS A 265 -11.84 -1.80 -33.13
N TYR A 266 -11.50 -0.51 -33.12
CA TYR A 266 -10.44 -0.01 -32.25
C TYR A 266 -10.85 -0.20 -30.77
N PRO A 267 -10.08 -0.98 -29.98
CA PRO A 267 -10.36 -1.10 -28.55
C PRO A 267 -10.08 0.22 -27.84
N ALA A 268 -10.86 0.56 -26.83
CA ALA A 268 -10.56 1.68 -25.95
C ALA A 268 -9.53 1.26 -24.89
N ILE A 269 -8.57 2.12 -24.57
CA ILE A 269 -7.69 1.92 -23.42
C ILE A 269 -8.53 2.10 -22.16
N THR A 270 -8.64 1.04 -21.35
CA THR A 270 -9.45 1.02 -20.13
C THR A 270 -8.62 1.12 -18.87
N HIS A 271 -7.36 0.66 -18.91
CA HIS A 271 -6.45 0.75 -17.77
C HIS A 271 -5.05 1.12 -18.24
N LEU A 272 -4.46 2.06 -17.52
CA LEU A 272 -3.09 2.55 -17.67
C LEU A 272 -2.46 2.55 -16.27
N LYS A 273 -1.44 1.72 -16.05
CA LYS A 273 -0.80 1.57 -14.74
C LYS A 273 0.69 1.37 -14.86
N PHE A 274 1.49 2.05 -14.04
CA PHE A 274 2.88 1.70 -13.86
C PHE A 274 2.98 0.38 -13.10
N LEU A 275 3.83 -0.55 -13.55
CA LEU A 275 3.99 -1.86 -12.90
C LEU A 275 4.53 -1.77 -11.47
N ALA A 276 5.30 -0.74 -11.17
CA ALA A 276 5.76 -0.42 -9.83
C ALA A 276 5.82 1.08 -9.64
N ARG A 277 5.46 1.57 -8.46
CA ARG A 277 5.51 2.99 -8.14
C ARG A 277 6.91 3.57 -8.06
N ASP A 278 7.89 2.76 -7.69
CA ASP A 278 9.31 3.13 -7.58
C ASP A 278 10.09 2.96 -8.89
N MET A 279 9.41 2.55 -9.97
CA MET A 279 9.99 2.32 -11.30
C MET A 279 9.07 2.82 -12.41
N SER A 280 9.35 4.00 -12.93
CA SER A 280 8.58 4.60 -14.02
C SER A 280 8.89 4.04 -15.42
N GLU A 281 9.80 3.06 -15.51
CA GLU A 281 10.26 2.50 -16.79
C GLU A 281 9.41 1.33 -17.28
N GLN A 282 8.37 0.93 -16.54
CA GLN A 282 7.51 -0.19 -16.92
C GLN A 282 6.04 0.16 -16.76
N VAL A 283 5.24 -0.11 -17.78
CA VAL A 283 3.83 0.24 -17.87
C VAL A 283 3.01 -0.94 -18.35
N LEU A 284 1.83 -1.12 -17.74
CA LEU A 284 0.78 -2.03 -18.17
C LEU A 284 -0.33 -1.23 -18.84
N LEU A 285 -0.73 -1.66 -20.03
CA LEU A 285 -1.88 -1.14 -20.77
C LEU A 285 -2.91 -2.24 -20.97
N CYS A 286 -4.15 -1.96 -20.65
CA CYS A 286 -5.27 -2.81 -21.03
C CYS A 286 -6.17 -2.05 -21.99
N ALA A 287 -6.46 -2.63 -23.13
CA ALA A 287 -7.43 -2.10 -24.07
C ALA A 287 -8.53 -3.13 -24.30
N SER A 288 -9.77 -2.70 -24.24
CA SER A 288 -10.94 -3.56 -24.35
C SER A 288 -11.88 -3.07 -25.45
N ASN A 289 -12.46 -4.01 -26.18
CA ASN A 289 -13.64 -3.80 -26.99
C ASN A 289 -14.87 -4.40 -26.29
N GLN A 290 -15.98 -4.61 -27.02
CA GLN A 290 -17.20 -5.17 -26.44
C GLN A 290 -17.03 -6.61 -25.93
N ASN A 291 -16.15 -7.42 -26.54
CA ASN A 291 -16.08 -8.85 -26.33
C ASN A 291 -14.71 -9.36 -25.85
N SER A 292 -13.65 -8.59 -26.05
CA SER A 292 -12.29 -9.04 -25.74
C SER A 292 -11.41 -7.91 -25.24
N SER A 293 -10.32 -8.28 -24.59
CA SER A 293 -9.28 -7.37 -24.11
C SER A 293 -7.91 -7.79 -24.59
N ILE A 294 -7.05 -6.80 -24.74
CA ILE A 294 -5.63 -6.93 -25.01
C ILE A 294 -4.89 -6.32 -23.84
N VAL A 295 -3.93 -7.04 -23.29
CA VAL A 295 -3.07 -6.55 -22.21
C VAL A 295 -1.63 -6.53 -22.70
N GLU A 296 -0.99 -5.39 -22.63
CA GLU A 296 0.40 -5.18 -23.06
C GLU A 296 1.24 -4.64 -21.91
N CYS A 297 2.41 -5.24 -21.72
CA CYS A 297 3.44 -4.77 -20.81
C CYS A 297 4.58 -4.14 -21.62
N TRP A 298 4.97 -2.93 -21.27
CA TRP A 298 5.99 -2.14 -21.95
C TRP A 298 7.12 -1.75 -21.02
N SER A 299 8.34 -1.64 -21.57
CA SER A 299 9.52 -1.16 -20.84
C SER A 299 10.25 -0.08 -21.62
N LEU A 300 10.62 1.00 -20.92
CA LEU A 300 11.46 2.07 -21.44
C LEU A 300 12.93 1.64 -21.38
N ARG A 301 13.59 1.61 -22.54
CA ARG A 301 14.98 1.17 -22.65
C ARG A 301 15.85 2.24 -23.33
N LYS A 302 17.11 2.27 -22.93
CA LYS A 302 18.15 3.02 -23.65
C LYS A 302 18.68 2.17 -24.79
N GLU A 303 18.58 2.67 -26.01
CA GLU A 303 19.08 2.00 -27.20
C GLU A 303 20.09 2.90 -27.92
N GLY A 304 21.17 2.31 -28.45
CA GLY A 304 22.10 3.01 -29.30
C GLY A 304 21.44 3.38 -30.64
N LEU A 305 21.57 4.63 -31.07
CA LEU A 305 21.14 5.02 -32.41
C LEU A 305 22.06 4.39 -33.45
N PRO A 306 21.55 3.62 -34.41
CA PRO A 306 22.36 3.21 -35.57
C PRO A 306 22.69 4.46 -36.36
N VAL A 307 23.92 4.93 -36.24
CA VAL A 307 24.43 6.06 -37.05
C VAL A 307 24.81 5.50 -38.39
N ASN A 308 24.26 6.08 -39.45
CA ASN A 308 24.63 5.70 -40.82
C ASN A 308 26.15 5.91 -41.02
N ASN A 309 26.81 4.97 -41.71
CA ASN A 309 28.27 4.98 -41.91
C ASN A 309 28.80 6.30 -42.49
N ILE A 310 27.98 7.03 -43.25
CA ILE A 310 28.32 8.35 -43.81
C ILE A 310 28.56 9.38 -42.70
N PHE A 311 27.79 9.33 -41.62
CA PHE A 311 27.96 10.26 -40.49
C PHE A 311 29.08 9.86 -39.53
N GLN A 312 29.46 8.56 -39.54
CA GLN A 312 30.63 8.11 -38.76
C GLN A 312 31.96 8.64 -39.31
N GLN A 313 32.01 8.96 -40.62
CA GLN A 313 33.21 9.48 -41.28
C GLN A 313 33.38 10.99 -41.11
N ILE A 314 32.31 11.73 -40.80
CA ILE A 314 32.32 13.20 -40.75
C ILE A 314 32.73 13.75 -39.37
N SER A 315 32.56 12.96 -38.33
CA SER A 315 32.95 13.34 -36.97
C SER A 315 33.84 12.28 -36.35
N PRO A 316 35.16 12.48 -36.30
CA PRO A 316 36.02 11.66 -35.47
C PRO A 316 35.72 12.00 -34.01
N VAL A 317 34.59 11.49 -33.51
CA VAL A 317 34.26 11.62 -32.10
C VAL A 317 35.29 10.81 -31.32
N VAL A 318 36.13 11.51 -30.63
CA VAL A 318 37.03 10.97 -29.62
C VAL A 318 36.18 10.32 -28.53
N GLY A 319 36.03 9.00 -28.61
CA GLY A 319 35.38 8.18 -27.59
C GLY A 319 34.15 7.40 -28.09
N ASP A 320 34.19 6.09 -27.90
CA ASP A 320 33.25 5.02 -28.27
C ASP A 320 31.80 5.14 -27.74
N LYS A 321 31.25 6.34 -27.57
CA LYS A 321 29.88 6.50 -27.05
C LYS A 321 28.91 6.78 -28.20
N GLN A 322 28.28 5.71 -28.70
CA GLN A 322 27.09 5.85 -29.55
C GLN A 322 26.03 6.72 -28.85
N PRO A 323 25.38 7.64 -29.57
CA PRO A 323 24.26 8.40 -29.04
C PRO A 323 23.14 7.44 -28.61
N MET A 324 22.68 7.57 -27.38
CA MET A 324 21.64 6.73 -26.80
C MET A 324 20.30 7.45 -26.82
N ILE A 325 19.25 6.75 -27.25
CA ILE A 325 17.87 7.24 -27.17
C ILE A 325 17.06 6.39 -26.19
N LEU A 326 16.06 7.00 -25.58
CA LEU A 326 15.05 6.31 -24.79
C LEU A 326 13.91 5.88 -25.70
N LYS A 327 13.57 4.60 -25.68
CA LYS A 327 12.50 4.04 -26.49
C LYS A 327 11.68 3.01 -25.71
N TRP A 328 10.35 3.06 -25.87
CA TRP A 328 9.45 2.05 -25.33
C TRP A 328 9.52 0.76 -26.17
N ARG A 329 9.65 -0.37 -25.49
CA ARG A 329 9.64 -1.72 -26.07
C ARG A 329 8.62 -2.58 -25.36
N ILE A 330 7.87 -3.32 -26.13
CA ILE A 330 6.95 -4.32 -25.61
C ILE A 330 7.74 -5.47 -24.98
N LEU A 331 7.37 -5.83 -23.75
CA LEU A 331 7.93 -7.00 -23.04
C LEU A 331 7.09 -8.24 -23.29
N SER A 332 5.78 -8.09 -23.15
CA SER A 332 4.80 -9.17 -23.31
C SER A 332 3.45 -8.60 -23.71
N ALA A 333 2.66 -9.42 -24.36
CA ALA A 333 1.28 -9.12 -24.69
C ALA A 333 0.43 -10.38 -24.61
N THR A 334 -0.82 -10.22 -24.20
CA THR A 334 -1.85 -11.26 -24.26
C THR A 334 -3.04 -10.73 -25.03
N ASN A 335 -3.53 -11.53 -25.95
CA ASN A 335 -4.69 -11.22 -26.78
C ASN A 335 -5.85 -12.16 -26.42
N ASP A 336 -7.03 -11.78 -26.89
CA ASP A 336 -8.25 -12.61 -26.80
C ASP A 336 -8.66 -13.02 -25.38
N LEU A 337 -8.29 -12.19 -24.39
CA LEU A 337 -8.81 -12.28 -23.04
C LEU A 337 -10.26 -11.79 -23.02
N ASP A 338 -11.05 -12.26 -22.06
CA ASP A 338 -12.34 -11.66 -21.77
C ASP A 338 -12.16 -10.19 -21.34
N ARG A 339 -13.24 -9.42 -21.32
CA ARG A 339 -13.17 -7.99 -21.02
C ARG A 339 -12.67 -7.76 -19.60
N VAL A 340 -11.53 -7.05 -19.47
CA VAL A 340 -10.94 -6.66 -18.19
C VAL A 340 -11.83 -5.62 -17.52
N SER A 341 -12.21 -5.87 -16.26
CA SER A 341 -13.04 -4.98 -15.44
C SER A 341 -12.26 -4.22 -14.39
N ALA A 342 -11.21 -4.83 -13.81
CA ALA A 342 -10.34 -4.18 -12.83
C ALA A 342 -8.93 -4.77 -12.86
N VAL A 343 -7.95 -3.97 -12.42
CA VAL A 343 -6.53 -4.32 -12.34
C VAL A 343 -6.00 -3.96 -10.97
N ALA A 344 -5.31 -4.91 -10.30
CA ALA A 344 -4.59 -4.65 -9.07
C ALA A 344 -3.12 -5.02 -9.22
N LEU A 345 -2.24 -4.08 -8.84
CA LEU A 345 -0.79 -4.23 -8.94
C LEU A 345 -0.16 -4.48 -7.57
N PRO A 346 0.91 -5.29 -7.52
CA PRO A 346 1.66 -5.49 -6.30
C PRO A 346 2.39 -4.20 -5.89
N LYS A 347 2.36 -3.90 -4.60
CA LYS A 347 3.04 -2.75 -3.99
C LYS A 347 4.48 -3.06 -3.59
N LEU A 348 4.86 -4.35 -3.55
CA LEU A 348 6.22 -4.79 -3.26
C LEU A 348 7.18 -4.31 -4.37
N PRO A 349 8.35 -3.77 -4.01
CA PRO A 349 9.36 -3.36 -4.97
C PRO A 349 9.83 -4.52 -5.84
N ILE A 350 10.05 -4.28 -7.13
CA ILE A 350 10.57 -5.29 -8.06
C ILE A 350 11.95 -5.79 -7.62
N SER A 351 12.76 -4.92 -7.02
CA SER A 351 14.08 -5.27 -6.51
C SER A 351 14.08 -6.39 -5.46
N LEU A 352 12.99 -6.55 -4.71
CA LEU A 352 12.82 -7.68 -3.77
C LEU A 352 12.71 -9.03 -4.48
N THR A 353 12.13 -9.05 -5.67
CA THR A 353 11.92 -10.30 -6.44
C THR A 353 13.20 -10.81 -7.08
N ASN A 354 14.24 -9.97 -7.17
CA ASN A 354 15.54 -10.28 -7.76
C ASN A 354 16.62 -10.62 -6.72
N THR A 355 16.30 -10.54 -5.42
CA THR A 355 17.23 -10.97 -4.37
C THR A 355 17.34 -12.49 -4.36
N ASP A 356 18.51 -13.01 -4.01
CA ASP A 356 19.07 -14.36 -4.05
C ASP A 356 18.17 -15.59 -3.71
N LEU A 357 16.87 -15.47 -3.85
CA LEU A 357 15.96 -16.62 -3.99
C LEU A 357 16.17 -17.37 -5.33
N LYS A 358 17.24 -17.06 -6.04
CA LYS A 358 17.76 -17.81 -7.21
C LYS A 358 18.17 -19.25 -6.88
N VAL A 359 17.77 -19.77 -5.73
CA VAL A 359 17.98 -21.17 -5.40
C VAL A 359 16.92 -21.98 -6.13
N ALA A 360 17.37 -22.62 -7.17
CA ALA A 360 16.67 -23.57 -8.04
C ALA A 360 15.65 -22.96 -9.04
N ASN A 361 15.63 -23.51 -10.21
CA ASN A 361 14.84 -23.20 -11.42
C ASN A 361 13.29 -23.19 -11.24
N ASP A 362 12.79 -23.18 -10.00
CA ASP A 362 11.38 -23.22 -9.63
C ASP A 362 10.83 -21.89 -9.08
N THR A 363 11.40 -20.78 -9.49
CA THR A 363 10.96 -19.42 -9.10
C THR A 363 9.58 -19.02 -9.64
N LYS A 364 8.67 -19.97 -9.81
CA LYS A 364 7.37 -19.69 -10.45
C LYS A 364 6.45 -18.82 -9.62
N PHE A 365 6.65 -18.69 -8.31
CA PHE A 365 5.77 -17.89 -7.47
C PHE A 365 6.49 -17.23 -6.29
N PHE A 366 6.81 -15.95 -6.43
CA PHE A 366 7.17 -15.08 -5.31
C PHE A 366 6.05 -14.05 -5.13
N PRO A 367 5.59 -13.77 -3.88
CA PRO A 367 4.68 -12.67 -3.62
C PRO A 367 5.24 -11.37 -4.22
N GLY A 368 4.41 -10.60 -4.92
CA GLY A 368 4.85 -9.40 -5.63
C GLY A 368 5.27 -9.63 -7.09
N LEU A 369 5.40 -10.89 -7.57
CA LEU A 369 5.53 -11.18 -9.00
C LEU A 369 4.20 -11.25 -9.73
N GLY A 370 3.09 -11.48 -9.03
CA GLY A 370 1.76 -11.55 -9.57
C GLY A 370 1.01 -10.23 -9.53
N LEU A 371 0.36 -9.86 -10.62
CA LEU A 371 -0.69 -8.85 -10.65
C LEU A 371 -2.05 -9.54 -10.84
N ALA A 372 -3.13 -8.88 -10.41
CA ALA A 372 -4.47 -9.43 -10.53
C ALA A 372 -5.25 -8.71 -11.63
N LEU A 373 -5.89 -9.48 -12.51
CA LEU A 373 -6.83 -9.03 -13.53
C LEU A 373 -8.19 -9.61 -13.23
N ALA A 374 -9.21 -8.78 -13.06
CA ALA A 374 -10.59 -9.21 -13.01
C ALA A 374 -11.25 -9.05 -14.36
N PHE A 375 -12.16 -9.95 -14.67
CA PHE A 375 -12.87 -9.99 -15.93
C PHE A 375 -14.38 -9.86 -15.75
N HIS A 376 -15.08 -9.45 -16.80
CA HIS A 376 -16.54 -9.32 -16.77
C HIS A 376 -17.29 -10.66 -16.67
N ASP A 377 -16.63 -11.78 -16.90
CA ASP A 377 -17.16 -13.13 -16.65
C ASP A 377 -17.17 -13.51 -15.15
N GLY A 378 -16.64 -12.64 -14.29
CA GLY A 378 -16.52 -12.85 -12.85
C GLY A 378 -15.26 -13.59 -12.42
N SER A 379 -14.38 -13.96 -13.37
CA SER A 379 -13.10 -14.59 -13.05
C SER A 379 -12.06 -13.55 -12.61
N VAL A 380 -11.12 -13.98 -11.78
CA VAL A 380 -9.94 -13.21 -11.38
C VAL A 380 -8.70 -14.04 -11.68
N HIS A 381 -7.84 -13.51 -12.52
CA HIS A 381 -6.59 -14.16 -12.89
C HIS A 381 -5.42 -13.48 -12.18
N ILE A 382 -4.58 -14.26 -11.54
CA ILE A 382 -3.25 -13.81 -11.14
C ILE A 382 -2.31 -14.14 -12.28
N VAL A 383 -1.71 -13.10 -12.84
CA VAL A 383 -0.77 -13.23 -13.95
C VAL A 383 0.61 -12.74 -13.54
N HIS A 384 1.63 -13.33 -14.13
CA HIS A 384 3.00 -12.91 -13.84
C HIS A 384 3.25 -11.49 -14.37
N ARG A 385 3.79 -10.64 -13.54
CA ARG A 385 3.94 -9.19 -13.73
C ARG A 385 4.64 -8.78 -15.04
N LEU A 386 5.62 -9.56 -15.51
CA LEU A 386 6.40 -9.21 -16.70
C LEU A 386 6.04 -10.06 -17.91
N SER A 387 5.75 -11.35 -17.74
CA SER A 387 5.46 -12.26 -18.85
C SER A 387 3.98 -12.36 -19.19
N LEU A 388 3.09 -11.85 -18.32
CA LEU A 388 1.63 -11.94 -18.41
C LEU A 388 1.10 -13.38 -18.49
N GLN A 389 1.92 -14.37 -18.13
CA GLN A 389 1.47 -15.76 -18.03
C GLN A 389 0.52 -15.90 -16.84
N THR A 390 -0.61 -16.57 -17.08
CA THR A 390 -1.56 -16.86 -16.00
C THR A 390 -0.96 -17.88 -15.04
N MET A 391 -0.93 -17.49 -13.77
CA MET A 391 -0.41 -18.28 -12.67
C MET A 391 -1.55 -18.95 -11.91
N ALA A 392 -2.70 -18.28 -11.77
CA ALA A 392 -3.89 -18.77 -11.11
C ALA A 392 -5.16 -18.12 -11.60
N VAL A 393 -6.24 -18.85 -11.46
CA VAL A 393 -7.58 -18.38 -11.77
C VAL A 393 -8.48 -18.66 -10.57
N PHE A 394 -9.25 -17.65 -10.20
CA PHE A 394 -10.33 -17.76 -9.23
C PHE A 394 -11.65 -17.49 -9.96
N TYR A 395 -12.63 -18.33 -9.68
CA TYR A 395 -14.01 -18.15 -10.13
C TYR A 395 -14.87 -17.83 -8.89
N GLY A 396 -15.63 -16.75 -8.93
CA GLY A 396 -16.55 -16.38 -7.84
C GLY A 396 -17.52 -17.51 -7.51
N SER A 397 -18.04 -17.53 -6.30
CA SER A 397 -18.92 -18.59 -5.77
C SER A 397 -20.23 -18.82 -6.55
N SER A 398 -20.60 -17.90 -7.43
CA SER A 398 -21.72 -18.04 -8.38
C SER A 398 -21.37 -18.82 -9.65
N SER A 399 -20.09 -19.05 -9.89
CA SER A 399 -19.59 -19.82 -11.03
C SER A 399 -18.87 -21.08 -10.54
N GLN A 400 -19.64 -22.08 -10.09
CA GLN A 400 -19.14 -23.46 -10.20
C GLN A 400 -18.72 -23.63 -11.66
N ARG A 401 -17.48 -24.11 -11.91
CA ARG A 401 -17.01 -24.40 -13.28
C ARG A 401 -18.16 -25.04 -14.03
N PRO A 402 -18.72 -24.41 -15.05
CA PRO A 402 -19.70 -25.10 -15.88
C PRO A 402 -18.94 -26.20 -16.60
N VAL A 403 -19.23 -27.43 -16.23
CA VAL A 403 -18.69 -28.63 -16.91
C VAL A 403 -19.24 -28.73 -18.34
N ASP A 404 -20.26 -27.91 -18.66
CA ASP A 404 -20.92 -27.88 -19.97
C ASP A 404 -21.04 -26.48 -20.56
N GLU A 405 -20.73 -26.34 -21.86
CA GLU A 405 -20.98 -25.10 -22.64
C GLU A 405 -22.46 -24.64 -22.59
N GLN A 406 -23.40 -25.56 -22.40
CA GLN A 406 -24.82 -25.25 -22.25
C GLN A 406 -25.13 -24.57 -20.91
N ALA A 407 -24.40 -24.87 -19.83
CA ALA A 407 -24.53 -24.21 -18.56
C ALA A 407 -24.03 -22.75 -18.61
N ILE A 408 -22.96 -22.49 -19.37
CA ILE A 408 -22.44 -21.13 -19.62
C ILE A 408 -23.48 -20.28 -20.36
N LYS A 409 -24.16 -20.86 -21.36
CA LYS A 409 -25.22 -20.15 -22.12
C LYS A 409 -26.44 -19.85 -21.24
N ARG A 410 -26.83 -20.75 -20.32
CA ARG A 410 -27.94 -20.55 -19.38
C ARG A 410 -27.59 -19.49 -18.32
N GLN A 411 -26.34 -19.45 -17.84
CA GLN A 411 -25.88 -18.46 -16.87
C GLN A 411 -25.82 -17.04 -17.48
N ARG A 412 -25.46 -16.91 -18.76
CA ARG A 412 -25.51 -15.62 -19.49
C ARG A 412 -26.94 -15.07 -19.66
N ALA A 413 -27.94 -15.93 -19.61
CA ALA A 413 -29.36 -15.54 -19.66
C ALA A 413 -29.95 -15.16 -18.30
N ALA A 414 -29.25 -15.37 -17.19
CA ALA A 414 -29.77 -15.23 -15.82
C ALA A 414 -29.52 -13.85 -15.16
N GLY A 415 -28.97 -12.86 -15.88
CA GLY A 415 -28.72 -11.52 -15.36
C GLY A 415 -27.25 -11.08 -15.50
N PRO A 416 -26.91 -9.85 -15.12
CA PRO A 416 -25.54 -9.35 -15.21
C PRO A 416 -24.64 -10.17 -14.28
N LEU A 417 -23.56 -10.73 -14.84
CA LEU A 417 -22.57 -11.50 -14.08
C LEU A 417 -21.93 -10.60 -13.01
N VAL A 418 -21.76 -11.15 -11.82
CA VAL A 418 -21.03 -10.47 -10.74
C VAL A 418 -19.56 -10.42 -11.09
N HIS A 419 -18.98 -9.23 -11.15
CA HIS A 419 -17.57 -9.01 -11.44
C HIS A 419 -17.03 -7.84 -10.64
N PHE A 420 -15.73 -7.83 -10.36
CA PHE A 420 -15.10 -6.75 -9.62
C PHE A 420 -14.98 -5.46 -10.46
N LYS A 421 -15.34 -4.34 -9.86
CA LYS A 421 -15.20 -2.99 -10.41
C LYS A 421 -13.91 -2.31 -9.97
N ALA A 422 -13.48 -2.58 -8.74
CA ALA A 422 -12.22 -2.09 -8.18
C ALA A 422 -11.55 -3.20 -7.39
N MET A 423 -10.23 -3.27 -7.45
CA MET A 423 -9.43 -4.26 -6.73
C MET A 423 -8.14 -3.64 -6.21
N GLN A 424 -7.67 -4.14 -5.08
CA GLN A 424 -6.36 -3.81 -4.53
C GLN A 424 -5.69 -5.04 -3.92
N LEU A 425 -4.39 -5.18 -4.16
CA LEU A 425 -3.56 -6.16 -3.46
C LEU A 425 -3.12 -5.61 -2.09
N SER A 426 -3.00 -6.50 -1.10
CA SER A 426 -2.32 -6.18 0.15
C SER A 426 -0.85 -5.80 -0.11
N TRP A 427 -0.22 -5.17 0.87
CA TRP A 427 1.16 -4.69 0.70
C TRP A 427 2.17 -5.81 0.52
N THR A 428 1.93 -7.02 1.04
CA THR A 428 2.76 -8.21 0.77
C THR A 428 2.28 -9.02 -0.43
N SER A 429 1.16 -8.62 -1.05
CA SER A 429 0.55 -9.30 -2.21
C SER A 429 0.04 -10.72 -1.91
N LEU A 430 -0.23 -11.04 -0.65
CA LEU A 430 -0.77 -12.32 -0.23
C LEU A 430 -2.30 -12.33 -0.10
N ALA A 431 -2.92 -11.17 -0.15
CA ALA A 431 -4.37 -11.02 -0.17
C ALA A 431 -4.80 -9.99 -1.21
N LEU A 432 -6.03 -10.12 -1.69
CA LEU A 432 -6.67 -9.24 -2.65
C LEU A 432 -8.04 -8.84 -2.11
N VAL A 433 -8.35 -7.55 -2.15
CA VAL A 433 -9.71 -7.05 -1.91
C VAL A 433 -10.31 -6.58 -3.21
N GLY A 434 -11.59 -6.84 -3.39
CA GLY A 434 -12.34 -6.37 -4.54
C GLY A 434 -13.75 -5.93 -4.17
N ILE A 435 -14.24 -4.89 -4.83
CA ILE A 435 -15.62 -4.44 -4.78
C ILE A 435 -16.28 -4.85 -6.09
N ASP A 436 -17.37 -5.60 -6.00
CA ASP A 436 -18.09 -6.06 -7.17
C ASP A 436 -19.04 -4.97 -7.74
N ASN A 437 -19.66 -5.28 -8.87
CA ASN A 437 -20.63 -4.41 -9.54
C ASN A 437 -21.94 -4.20 -8.74
N HIS A 438 -22.14 -4.91 -7.63
CA HIS A 438 -23.20 -4.68 -6.65
C HIS A 438 -22.70 -3.90 -5.42
N GLY A 439 -21.39 -3.51 -5.40
CA GLY A 439 -20.72 -2.82 -4.31
C GLY A 439 -20.43 -3.72 -3.09
N LYS A 440 -20.50 -5.06 -3.25
CA LYS A 440 -20.11 -6.01 -2.21
C LYS A 440 -18.60 -6.12 -2.14
N LEU A 441 -18.05 -5.97 -0.94
CA LEU A 441 -16.62 -6.12 -0.69
C LEU A 441 -16.29 -7.59 -0.44
N SER A 442 -15.33 -8.12 -1.17
CA SER A 442 -14.85 -9.49 -1.01
C SER A 442 -13.34 -9.51 -0.84
N MET A 443 -12.84 -10.36 0.05
CA MET A 443 -11.41 -10.57 0.25
C MET A 443 -11.01 -11.97 -0.17
N LEU A 444 -10.01 -12.06 -1.02
CA LEU A 444 -9.45 -13.30 -1.54
C LEU A 444 -8.05 -13.52 -0.98
N ARG A 445 -7.78 -14.71 -0.46
CA ARG A 445 -6.45 -15.15 -0.07
C ARG A 445 -5.72 -15.68 -1.30
N ILE A 446 -4.53 -15.16 -1.57
CA ILE A 446 -3.68 -15.59 -2.68
C ILE A 446 -2.71 -16.63 -2.14
N SER A 447 -3.01 -17.92 -2.36
CA SER A 447 -2.11 -18.99 -1.94
C SER A 447 -0.84 -19.01 -2.78
N PRO A 448 0.35 -19.06 -2.17
CA PRO A 448 1.60 -19.19 -2.92
C PRO A 448 1.75 -20.55 -3.61
N SER A 449 1.02 -21.57 -3.20
CA SER A 449 1.08 -22.91 -3.82
C SER A 449 -0.02 -23.10 -4.86
N MET A 450 0.25 -22.67 -6.06
CA MET A 450 -0.64 -22.85 -7.20
C MET A 450 -0.35 -24.17 -7.89
N GLY A 451 -0.97 -25.25 -7.41
CA GLY A 451 -0.93 -26.56 -8.06
C GLY A 451 0.36 -27.36 -7.91
N HIS A 452 1.38 -26.83 -7.27
CA HIS A 452 2.55 -27.58 -6.82
C HIS A 452 2.62 -27.55 -5.31
N VAL A 453 2.81 -28.71 -4.69
CA VAL A 453 3.12 -28.83 -3.26
C VAL A 453 4.48 -28.15 -3.07
N LEU A 454 4.49 -26.87 -2.68
CA LEU A 454 5.71 -26.23 -2.25
C LEU A 454 6.23 -27.03 -1.05
N ASP A 455 7.50 -27.40 -1.07
CA ASP A 455 8.17 -27.92 0.09
C ASP A 455 7.92 -26.96 1.26
N MET A 456 7.56 -27.51 2.43
CA MET A 456 7.27 -26.73 3.65
C MET A 456 8.43 -25.77 3.98
N ASN A 457 9.66 -26.15 3.68
CA ASN A 457 10.85 -25.31 3.86
C ASN A 457 10.86 -24.08 2.94
N MET A 458 10.39 -24.20 1.71
CA MET A 458 10.29 -23.07 0.77
C MET A 458 9.21 -22.08 1.23
N SER A 459 8.05 -22.60 1.63
CA SER A 459 6.98 -21.76 2.20
C SER A 459 7.45 -21.01 3.44
N LEU A 460 8.14 -21.69 4.34
CA LEU A 460 8.69 -21.09 5.56
C LEU A 460 9.73 -19.99 5.26
N ARG A 461 10.61 -20.19 4.28
CA ARG A 461 11.58 -19.17 3.86
C ARG A 461 10.90 -17.93 3.28
N HIS A 462 9.88 -18.11 2.47
CA HIS A 462 9.11 -17.00 1.90
C HIS A 462 8.39 -16.18 2.97
N LEU A 463 7.67 -16.85 3.89
CA LEU A 463 6.98 -16.19 4.98
C LEU A 463 7.97 -15.47 5.92
N LEU A 464 9.10 -16.09 6.24
CA LEU A 464 10.15 -15.45 7.04
C LEU A 464 10.68 -14.19 6.37
N PHE A 465 10.99 -14.25 5.07
CA PHE A 465 11.49 -13.10 4.31
C PHE A 465 10.48 -11.93 4.30
N LEU A 466 9.18 -12.20 4.14
CA LEU A 466 8.14 -11.18 4.16
C LEU A 466 7.96 -10.60 5.58
N LEU A 467 8.02 -11.43 6.62
CA LEU A 467 8.00 -10.97 8.01
C LEU A 467 9.18 -10.04 8.32
N GLU A 468 10.39 -10.41 7.89
CA GLU A 468 11.57 -9.55 8.03
C GLU A 468 11.40 -8.23 7.26
N TYR A 469 10.84 -8.29 6.04
CA TYR A 469 10.53 -7.09 5.27
C TYR A 469 9.55 -6.17 6.00
N CYS A 470 8.45 -6.72 6.54
CA CYS A 470 7.49 -5.96 7.35
C CYS A 470 8.15 -5.43 8.64
N MET A 471 9.02 -6.20 9.29
CA MET A 471 9.74 -5.76 10.48
C MET A 471 10.63 -4.55 10.19
N VAL A 472 11.34 -4.55 9.07
CA VAL A 472 12.23 -3.45 8.65
C VAL A 472 11.44 -2.23 8.22
N THR A 473 10.41 -2.39 7.39
CA THR A 473 9.60 -1.28 6.87
C THR A 473 8.63 -0.70 7.88
N GLY A 474 8.19 -1.50 8.84
CA GLY A 474 7.11 -1.15 9.77
C GLY A 474 5.71 -1.37 9.21
N TYR A 475 5.61 -2.11 8.10
CA TYR A 475 4.33 -2.51 7.54
C TYR A 475 3.69 -3.61 8.38
N ASP A 476 2.38 -3.67 8.39
CA ASP A 476 1.64 -4.73 9.06
C ASP A 476 1.80 -6.06 8.31
N TRP A 477 1.70 -7.16 9.04
CA TRP A 477 1.94 -8.53 8.58
C TRP A 477 0.69 -9.43 8.67
N TRP A 478 -0.50 -8.86 8.87
CA TRP A 478 -1.74 -9.63 9.02
C TRP A 478 -2.01 -10.56 7.82
N ASP A 479 -1.80 -10.09 6.60
CA ASP A 479 -1.97 -10.87 5.38
C ASP A 479 -1.01 -12.06 5.29
N ILE A 480 0.19 -11.97 5.88
CA ILE A 480 1.14 -13.06 6.01
C ILE A 480 0.59 -14.15 6.94
N LEU A 481 -0.05 -13.73 8.06
CA LEU A 481 -0.61 -14.67 9.03
C LEU A 481 -1.69 -15.59 8.43
N LEU A 482 -2.39 -15.16 7.40
CA LEU A 482 -3.38 -15.99 6.67
C LEU A 482 -2.76 -17.25 6.05
N HIS A 483 -1.44 -17.27 5.86
CA HIS A 483 -0.70 -18.38 5.24
C HIS A 483 0.12 -19.21 6.22
N VAL A 484 0.21 -18.78 7.47
CA VAL A 484 0.97 -19.50 8.50
C VAL A 484 0.13 -20.66 9.03
N GLN A 485 0.66 -21.87 8.88
CA GLN A 485 0.06 -23.07 9.49
C GLN A 485 0.53 -23.22 10.94
N PRO A 486 -0.29 -23.79 11.84
CA PRO A 486 0.05 -23.95 13.26
C PRO A 486 1.36 -24.70 13.52
N ASN A 487 1.70 -25.68 12.69
CA ASN A 487 2.95 -26.47 12.78
C ASN A 487 4.21 -25.68 12.37
N MET A 488 4.06 -24.55 11.66
CA MET A 488 5.16 -23.68 11.22
C MET A 488 5.50 -22.61 12.28
N VAL A 489 4.59 -22.31 13.20
CA VAL A 489 4.67 -21.16 14.11
C VAL A 489 5.94 -21.15 14.92
N GLN A 490 6.26 -22.26 15.59
CA GLN A 490 7.45 -22.33 16.45
C GLN A 490 8.73 -22.09 15.65
N ASN A 491 8.86 -22.73 14.49
CA ASN A 491 10.03 -22.60 13.63
C ASN A 491 10.17 -21.18 13.06
N LEU A 492 9.04 -20.52 12.70
CA LEU A 492 9.04 -19.11 12.27
C LEU A 492 9.48 -18.17 13.38
N VAL A 493 8.96 -18.36 14.60
CA VAL A 493 9.31 -17.52 15.76
C VAL A 493 10.79 -17.67 16.12
N GLU A 494 11.33 -18.89 16.10
CA GLU A 494 12.73 -19.15 16.38
C GLU A 494 13.65 -18.52 15.32
N LYS A 495 13.40 -18.78 14.03
CA LYS A 495 14.20 -18.21 12.94
C LYS A 495 14.12 -16.69 12.88
N LEU A 496 12.93 -16.12 13.08
CA LEU A 496 12.76 -14.66 13.12
C LEU A 496 13.57 -14.05 14.28
N HIS A 497 13.64 -14.76 15.42
CA HIS A 497 14.45 -14.32 16.55
C HIS A 497 15.95 -14.41 16.25
N GLU A 498 16.40 -15.49 15.65
CA GLU A 498 17.80 -15.66 15.25
C GLU A 498 18.25 -14.56 14.28
N GLU A 499 17.45 -14.28 13.24
CA GLU A 499 17.74 -13.21 12.29
C GLU A 499 17.78 -11.82 12.96
N TYR A 500 16.86 -11.55 13.90
CA TYR A 500 16.88 -10.33 14.69
C TYR A 500 18.15 -10.22 15.55
N MET A 501 18.55 -11.29 16.23
CA MET A 501 19.76 -11.30 17.10
C MET A 501 21.07 -11.14 16.33
N ARG A 502 21.07 -11.46 15.04
CA ARG A 502 22.23 -11.24 14.15
C ARG A 502 22.45 -9.77 13.79
N GLN A 503 21.47 -8.92 14.04
CA GLN A 503 21.55 -7.49 13.73
C GLN A 503 22.40 -6.75 14.76
N ASN A 504 22.95 -5.57 14.38
CA ASN A 504 23.66 -4.72 15.32
C ASN A 504 22.73 -4.17 16.42
N ALA A 505 23.29 -3.78 17.58
CA ALA A 505 22.52 -3.35 18.73
C ALA A 505 21.59 -2.14 18.46
N ALA A 506 22.03 -1.19 17.61
CA ALA A 506 21.24 -0.03 17.26
C ALA A 506 19.97 -0.43 16.46
N LEU A 507 20.10 -1.34 15.50
CA LEU A 507 18.96 -1.83 14.72
C LEU A 507 18.05 -2.72 15.57
N GLN A 508 18.62 -3.58 16.44
CA GLN A 508 17.83 -4.36 17.39
C GLN A 508 16.97 -3.46 18.29
N GLN A 509 17.52 -2.35 18.76
CA GLN A 509 16.76 -1.38 19.55
C GLN A 509 15.57 -0.81 18.79
N VAL A 510 15.77 -0.38 17.55
CA VAL A 510 14.68 0.16 16.69
C VAL A 510 13.61 -0.88 16.41
N LEU A 511 13.99 -2.15 16.23
CA LEU A 511 13.08 -3.23 15.85
C LEU A 511 12.48 -3.98 17.06
N SER A 512 12.88 -3.65 18.30
CA SER A 512 12.51 -4.40 19.50
C SER A 512 11.01 -4.55 19.74
N THR A 513 10.24 -3.47 19.56
CA THR A 513 8.78 -3.51 19.68
C THR A 513 8.12 -4.33 18.58
N ARG A 514 8.61 -4.18 17.35
CA ARG A 514 8.04 -4.88 16.19
C ARG A 514 8.22 -6.39 16.28
N ILE A 515 9.39 -6.86 16.69
CA ILE A 515 9.61 -8.30 16.84
C ILE A 515 8.76 -8.90 17.95
N VAL A 516 8.57 -8.20 19.07
CA VAL A 516 7.69 -8.68 20.14
C VAL A 516 6.23 -8.76 19.65
N ALA A 517 5.76 -7.75 18.91
CA ALA A 517 4.42 -7.74 18.32
C ALA A 517 4.23 -8.89 17.31
N MET A 518 5.20 -9.11 16.42
CA MET A 518 5.17 -10.23 15.46
C MET A 518 5.12 -11.58 16.17
N LYS A 519 5.93 -11.77 17.20
CA LYS A 519 5.93 -13.01 17.99
C LYS A 519 4.57 -13.21 18.67
N ALA A 520 3.98 -12.16 19.22
CA ALA A 520 2.64 -12.23 19.82
C ALA A 520 1.60 -12.67 18.79
N SER A 521 1.61 -12.07 17.59
CA SER A 521 0.67 -12.41 16.50
C SER A 521 0.85 -13.84 16.01
N LEU A 522 2.10 -14.29 15.79
CA LEU A 522 2.40 -15.65 15.37
C LEU A 522 1.99 -16.68 16.43
N CYS A 523 2.30 -16.42 17.70
CA CYS A 523 1.99 -17.35 18.79
C CYS A 523 0.48 -17.55 19.03
N LYS A 524 -0.36 -16.60 18.61
CA LYS A 524 -1.84 -16.76 18.63
C LYS A 524 -2.35 -17.88 17.71
N LEU A 525 -1.58 -18.24 16.68
CA LEU A 525 -2.00 -19.19 15.66
C LEU A 525 -1.84 -20.66 16.05
N SER A 526 -1.17 -20.96 17.16
CA SER A 526 -0.92 -22.34 17.60
C SER A 526 -1.23 -22.53 19.08
N SER A 527 -1.99 -23.58 19.41
CA SER A 527 -2.33 -23.93 20.78
C SER A 527 -1.11 -24.15 21.67
N ASN A 528 0.00 -24.65 21.11
CA ASN A 528 1.22 -24.93 21.86
C ASN A 528 2.00 -23.67 22.27
N THR A 529 1.73 -22.54 21.62
CA THR A 529 2.46 -21.26 21.84
C THR A 529 1.59 -20.17 22.44
N VAL A 530 0.27 -20.36 22.52
CA VAL A 530 -0.69 -19.37 23.01
C VAL A 530 -0.37 -18.88 24.43
N ALA A 531 0.16 -19.70 25.30
CA ALA A 531 0.56 -19.29 26.65
C ALA A 531 1.59 -18.15 26.65
N ARG A 532 2.48 -18.10 25.66
CA ARG A 532 3.51 -17.05 25.50
C ARG A 532 2.92 -15.69 25.04
N VAL A 533 1.70 -15.69 24.51
CA VAL A 533 1.06 -14.47 23.99
C VAL A 533 0.84 -13.46 25.12
N CYS A 534 0.44 -13.92 26.30
CA CYS A 534 0.24 -13.04 27.47
C CYS A 534 1.55 -12.35 27.86
N ASP A 535 2.69 -13.06 27.82
CA ASP A 535 4.00 -12.49 28.15
C ASP A 535 4.42 -11.42 27.13
N TYR A 536 4.19 -11.68 25.83
CA TYR A 536 4.49 -10.70 24.79
C TYR A 536 3.58 -9.49 24.85
N HIS A 537 2.28 -9.66 25.14
CA HIS A 537 1.37 -8.54 25.34
C HIS A 537 1.75 -7.72 26.58
N ALA A 538 2.10 -8.36 27.68
CA ALA A 538 2.57 -7.68 28.88
C ALA A 538 3.83 -6.85 28.58
N LYS A 539 4.79 -7.39 27.81
CA LYS A 539 5.99 -6.65 27.37
C LYS A 539 5.63 -5.43 26.51
N LEU A 540 4.77 -5.60 25.49
CA LEU A 540 4.32 -4.48 24.64
C LEU A 540 3.63 -3.40 25.45
N PHE A 541 2.80 -3.80 26.38
CA PHE A 541 2.07 -2.93 27.26
C PHE A 541 2.99 -2.11 28.18
N LEU A 542 3.96 -2.75 28.82
CA LEU A 542 4.98 -2.07 29.63
C LEU A 542 5.81 -1.07 28.80
N ILE A 543 6.17 -1.44 27.57
CA ILE A 543 6.86 -0.54 26.65
C ILE A 543 5.97 0.67 26.31
N ALA A 544 4.69 0.46 26.00
CA ALA A 544 3.74 1.54 25.68
C ALA A 544 3.55 2.50 26.85
N ILE A 545 3.29 1.97 28.05
CA ILE A 545 3.20 2.78 29.29
C ILE A 545 4.46 3.60 29.48
N SER A 546 5.60 2.95 29.37
CA SER A 546 6.90 3.57 29.52
C SER A 546 7.13 4.71 28.53
N CYS A 547 6.80 4.53 27.28
CA CYS A 547 6.88 5.59 26.26
C CYS A 547 5.93 6.76 26.56
N THR A 548 4.69 6.47 26.99
CA THR A 548 3.70 7.48 27.35
C THR A 548 4.16 8.29 28.54
N LEU A 549 4.60 7.65 29.63
CA LEU A 549 5.13 8.30 30.79
C LEU A 549 6.26 9.27 30.47
N LYS A 550 7.13 8.87 29.54
CA LYS A 550 8.26 9.70 29.11
C LYS A 550 7.87 10.87 28.23
N SER A 551 6.90 10.67 27.34
CA SER A 551 6.40 11.78 26.52
C SER A 551 5.75 12.86 27.37
N LEU A 552 5.09 12.46 28.47
CA LEU A 552 4.43 13.37 29.42
C LEU A 552 5.41 14.06 30.38
N LEU A 553 6.48 13.37 30.79
CA LEU A 553 7.50 13.90 31.71
C LEU A 553 8.67 14.59 31.00
N ARG A 554 8.56 14.88 29.72
CA ARG A 554 9.64 15.51 28.95
C ARG A 554 9.84 16.96 29.44
N PRO A 555 10.96 17.32 30.11
CA PRO A 555 11.22 18.70 30.49
C PRO A 555 11.48 19.53 29.21
N HIS A 556 10.80 20.66 29.07
CA HIS A 556 10.94 21.57 27.95
C HIS A 556 12.35 22.16 27.75
N PHE A 557 13.24 22.01 28.74
CA PHE A 557 14.54 22.68 28.83
C PHE A 557 15.76 21.89 28.35
N LEU A 558 15.63 20.60 28.11
CA LEU A 558 16.76 19.84 27.53
C LEU A 558 16.77 19.95 26.01
N ASN A 559 17.17 21.13 25.55
CA ASN A 559 17.65 21.35 24.17
C ASN A 559 18.97 20.62 23.88
N THR A 560 19.22 19.50 24.49
CA THR A 560 20.32 18.62 24.09
C THR A 560 19.85 17.76 22.93
N PRO A 561 20.47 17.91 21.75
CA PRO A 561 20.01 17.24 20.53
C PRO A 561 20.17 15.73 20.55
N ASP A 562 20.75 15.15 21.60
CA ASP A 562 21.34 13.82 21.47
C ASP A 562 20.49 12.66 21.92
N LYS A 563 19.51 12.79 22.77
CA LYS A 563 18.59 11.67 23.09
C LYS A 563 17.30 12.17 23.75
N SER A 564 16.17 11.86 23.14
CA SER A 564 14.88 12.06 23.80
C SER A 564 14.76 11.12 25.02
N PRO A 565 13.98 11.48 26.05
CA PRO A 565 13.71 10.55 27.17
C PRO A 565 13.12 9.21 26.68
N GLY A 566 12.39 9.20 25.54
CA GLY A 566 11.93 8.01 24.86
C GLY A 566 13.07 7.12 24.39
N ASP A 567 14.14 7.69 23.83
CA ASP A 567 15.31 6.93 23.35
C ASP A 567 16.09 6.31 24.51
N ARG A 568 16.22 7.03 25.64
CA ARG A 568 16.90 6.50 26.84
C ARG A 568 16.17 5.30 27.47
N LEU A 569 14.83 5.32 27.49
CA LEU A 569 14.10 4.17 28.04
C LEU A 569 14.04 3.00 27.08
N THR A 570 13.92 3.26 25.79
CA THR A 570 14.07 2.22 24.78
C THR A 570 15.44 1.56 24.97
N GLU A 571 16.48 2.34 25.24
CA GLU A 571 17.81 1.81 25.57
C GLU A 571 17.84 0.99 26.88
N ILE A 572 17.16 1.45 27.94
CA ILE A 572 17.05 0.72 29.20
C ILE A 572 16.23 -0.56 28.99
N CYS A 573 15.09 -0.51 28.31
CA CYS A 573 14.25 -1.68 28.04
C CYS A 573 14.94 -2.69 27.10
N SER A 574 15.78 -2.25 26.18
CA SER A 574 16.51 -3.14 25.29
C SER A 574 17.66 -3.90 25.98
N LYS A 575 18.24 -3.31 27.03
CA LYS A 575 19.30 -3.92 27.83
C LYS A 575 18.78 -4.93 28.85
N ILE A 576 17.48 -4.92 29.13
CA ILE A 576 16.85 -5.79 30.15
C ILE A 576 16.20 -6.96 29.42
N THR A 577 16.86 -8.10 29.35
CA THR A 577 16.31 -9.35 28.77
C THR A 577 15.16 -9.92 29.61
N ASP A 578 15.17 -9.70 30.92
CA ASP A 578 14.07 -9.94 31.84
C ASP A 578 13.62 -8.61 32.41
N ILE A 579 12.35 -8.28 32.25
CA ILE A 579 11.78 -7.04 32.77
C ILE A 579 11.68 -7.17 34.30
N ASP A 580 12.73 -6.71 34.94
CA ASP A 580 12.74 -6.50 36.40
C ASP A 580 12.22 -5.07 36.66
N ILE A 581 10.98 -4.97 37.13
CA ILE A 581 10.31 -3.71 37.41
C ILE A 581 11.11 -2.88 38.42
N ASP A 582 11.75 -3.51 39.38
CA ASP A 582 12.55 -2.84 40.37
C ASP A 582 13.81 -2.19 39.77
N LYS A 583 14.45 -2.81 38.80
CA LYS A 583 15.59 -2.21 38.08
C LYS A 583 15.16 -1.02 37.19
N VAL A 584 13.98 -1.10 36.57
CA VAL A 584 13.42 0.05 35.84
C VAL A 584 13.13 1.21 36.77
N MET A 585 12.56 0.92 37.94
CA MET A 585 12.24 1.94 38.95
C MET A 585 13.50 2.55 39.59
N ILE A 586 14.55 1.77 39.83
CA ILE A 586 15.83 2.26 40.35
C ILE A 586 16.51 3.20 39.35
N ASN A 587 16.50 2.88 38.06
CA ASN A 587 17.06 3.75 37.02
C ASN A 587 16.25 5.04 36.79
N LEU A 588 14.93 5.03 37.06
CA LEU A 588 14.11 6.23 37.02
C LEU A 588 14.36 7.18 38.23
N LYS A 589 14.83 6.67 39.36
CA LYS A 589 15.10 7.47 40.58
C LYS A 589 16.37 8.31 40.52
N THR A 590 17.22 8.14 39.52
CA THR A 590 18.54 8.81 39.45
C THR A 590 18.53 10.12 38.65
N GLU A 591 17.39 10.55 38.07
CA GLU A 591 17.29 11.83 37.39
C GLU A 591 16.66 12.91 38.33
N GLU A 592 17.37 14.00 38.54
CA GLU A 592 16.82 15.18 39.22
C GLU A 592 15.81 15.87 38.30
N PHE A 593 14.55 15.98 38.79
CA PHE A 593 13.50 16.69 38.08
C PHE A 593 13.40 18.13 38.60
N VAL A 594 13.58 19.10 37.73
CA VAL A 594 13.24 20.50 38.01
C VAL A 594 11.74 20.68 37.78
N LEU A 595 10.99 20.91 38.85
CA LEU A 595 9.54 21.10 38.82
C LEU A 595 9.18 22.52 38.36
N GLU A 596 8.82 22.64 37.07
CA GLU A 596 8.19 23.85 36.54
C GLU A 596 6.67 23.70 36.49
N MET A 597 5.94 24.81 36.32
CA MET A 597 4.46 24.82 36.25
C MET A 597 3.93 23.93 35.11
N THR A 598 4.62 23.89 33.99
CA THR A 598 4.31 23.01 32.86
C THR A 598 4.50 21.53 33.20
N THR A 599 5.49 21.22 34.03
CA THR A 599 5.75 19.85 34.52
C THR A 599 4.67 19.42 35.52
N LEU A 600 4.15 20.33 36.33
CA LEU A 600 3.03 20.07 37.24
C LEU A 600 1.74 19.75 36.49
N GLN A 601 1.44 20.46 35.38
CA GLN A 601 0.30 20.15 34.51
C GLN A 601 0.47 18.78 33.85
N SER A 602 1.66 18.48 33.38
CA SER A 602 1.97 17.16 32.77
C SER A 602 1.86 16.03 33.79
N LEU A 603 2.29 16.21 35.01
CA LEU A 603 2.11 15.26 36.11
C LEU A 603 0.63 15.07 36.47
N GLN A 604 -0.16 16.12 36.45
CA GLN A 604 -1.60 16.04 36.71
C GLN A 604 -2.31 15.27 35.62
N GLN A 605 -1.99 15.53 34.35
CA GLN A 605 -2.50 14.75 33.20
C GLN A 605 -2.10 13.29 33.28
N LEU A 606 -0.86 13.02 33.74
CA LEU A 606 -0.37 11.66 33.92
C LEU A 606 -1.15 10.91 35.00
N ILE A 607 -1.38 11.54 36.16
CA ILE A 607 -2.15 10.95 37.27
C ILE A 607 -3.57 10.63 36.78
N GLN A 608 -4.19 11.56 36.05
CA GLN A 608 -5.52 11.36 35.49
C GLN A 608 -5.53 10.21 34.47
N TRP A 609 -4.57 10.19 33.56
CA TRP A 609 -4.44 9.10 32.56
C TRP A 609 -4.26 7.72 33.22
N VAL A 610 -3.41 7.62 34.27
CA VAL A 610 -3.23 6.37 35.02
C VAL A 610 -4.54 5.95 35.69
N GLY A 611 -5.26 6.90 36.26
CA GLY A 611 -6.57 6.67 36.87
C GLY A 611 -7.60 6.15 35.88
N ASP A 612 -7.75 6.81 34.74
CA ASP A 612 -8.67 6.45 33.66
C ASP A 612 -8.31 5.08 33.10
N PHE A 613 -7.01 4.82 32.93
CA PHE A 613 -6.52 3.54 32.44
C PHE A 613 -6.80 2.38 33.40
N VAL A 614 -6.61 2.58 34.71
CA VAL A 614 -6.97 1.58 35.74
C VAL A 614 -8.47 1.31 35.73
N LEU A 615 -9.28 2.37 35.61
CA LEU A 615 -10.75 2.23 35.49
C LEU A 615 -11.15 1.47 34.24
N TYR A 616 -10.50 1.75 33.11
CA TYR A 616 -10.69 1.00 31.86
C TYR A 616 -10.35 -0.48 32.02
N LEU A 617 -9.21 -0.81 32.64
CA LEU A 617 -8.85 -2.20 32.91
C LEU A 617 -9.88 -2.90 33.80
N LEU A 618 -10.31 -2.25 34.87
CA LEU A 618 -11.32 -2.77 35.77
C LEU A 618 -12.67 -2.99 35.09
N ALA A 619 -13.06 -2.11 34.19
CA ALA A 619 -14.28 -2.23 33.38
C ALA A 619 -14.17 -3.33 32.29
N SER A 620 -13.00 -3.55 31.72
CA SER A 620 -12.78 -4.54 30.66
C SER A 620 -12.60 -5.97 31.17
N LEU A 621 -12.06 -6.15 32.39
CA LEU A 621 -11.83 -7.47 33.01
C LEU A 621 -13.12 -8.32 33.13
N PRO A 622 -14.27 -7.82 33.58
CA PRO A 622 -15.50 -8.59 33.65
C PRO A 622 -15.96 -9.09 32.30
N ASN A 623 -15.83 -8.28 31.25
CA ASN A 623 -16.23 -8.66 29.89
C ASN A 623 -15.33 -9.76 29.31
N GLN A 624 -14.04 -9.75 29.59
CA GLN A 624 -13.12 -10.81 29.16
C GLN A 624 -13.37 -12.12 29.92
N VAL A 625 -13.70 -12.05 31.21
CA VAL A 625 -14.05 -13.22 32.00
C VAL A 625 -15.39 -13.81 31.53
N ALA A 626 -16.38 -12.96 31.25
CA ALA A 626 -17.67 -13.39 30.70
C ALA A 626 -17.53 -14.06 29.32
N MET A 627 -16.69 -13.52 28.43
CA MET A 627 -16.40 -14.16 27.12
C MET A 627 -15.69 -15.51 27.25
N LYS A 628 -14.80 -15.67 28.23
CA LYS A 628 -14.15 -16.97 28.49
C LYS A 628 -15.13 -17.99 29.04
N LEU A 629 -16.04 -17.59 29.92
CA LEU A 629 -17.08 -18.46 30.49
C LEU A 629 -18.09 -18.89 29.42
N THR A 630 -18.51 -18.02 28.53
CA THR A 630 -19.41 -18.36 27.42
C THR A 630 -18.74 -19.28 26.39
N ARG A 631 -17.44 -19.13 26.11
CA ARG A 631 -16.70 -20.09 25.28
C ARG A 631 -16.52 -21.45 25.95
N ALA A 632 -16.26 -21.48 27.26
CA ALA A 632 -16.16 -22.75 28.00
C ALA A 632 -17.49 -23.52 28.07
N SER A 633 -18.63 -22.82 28.13
CA SER A 633 -19.95 -23.45 28.12
C SER A 633 -20.40 -23.94 26.73
N GLN A 634 -19.78 -23.51 25.64
CA GLN A 634 -20.04 -23.99 24.28
C GLN A 634 -19.20 -25.22 23.89
N THR A 635 -18.21 -25.61 24.69
CA THR A 635 -17.31 -26.74 24.45
C THR A 635 -17.64 -28.00 25.27
N ILE A 636 -18.80 -28.05 25.91
CA ILE A 636 -19.30 -29.27 26.55
C ILE A 636 -20.30 -29.91 25.58
N PRO A 637 -20.04 -31.16 25.11
CA PRO A 637 -20.86 -31.85 24.12
C PRO A 637 -22.24 -32.21 24.66
#